data_a88b2202712ec8cd23d097860e165c38
#
_entry.id   a88b2202712ec8cd23d097860e165c38
#
_cell.length_a   1.000
_cell.length_b   1.000
_cell.length_c   1.000
_cell.angle_alpha   90.00
_cell.angle_beta   90.00
_cell.angle_gamma   90.00
#
_symmetry.space_group_name_H-M   'P 1'
#
loop_
_entity.id
_entity.type
_entity.pdbx_description
1 polymer ?
#
loop_
_entity_poly.entity_id
_entity_poly.type
_entity_poly.pdbx_seq_one_letter_code
_entity_poly.pdbx_strand_id
1 'polypeptide(L)'
;MADLLSALNPAQKDAVTTTTGPLLIIAGAGTGKTKVLTHRIAHLIESGSFKPEEILALTFTDKATNEMQERLDVLLPYSYGELWVKTFHGFCDAVLRESGLELGIDTDYKLLTQTDLWLFLREKLYTFELDYYRPLGNPTRFVVAMAQHFGHLRDELVTPEKYLAHAEESLKCAEDDADVEAAEKMLELAKAYAHYNQLLIKEAVLDFASLHALTLKLFNEHPSVLANYRKRFKSVLVDEFQDTNTAQNHLVELLASDHQNIMVVGDDDQSIYKWRGASLANILEFESKFPECKKVVLTENYRSTQPILDMSYAVIQHNNPFRLEAREDLDKKLRSSAGDGVQPKVIHFDHYLQEVQYVVDEIQRQVKSGSEYKDCAVLVRATAHAIPFIDEMTRAGIPVTFSGAQGLYHREEIKDVMCVLRSLVNPYDDIALFRFLSMPVFKLEQGYLLRLVGKAKRLSAPLSEVIRKEEDAPDLFSGIGSGTGLGLFIEQFEALREMAKDHPTSHVIGKFLKDVGYLSELETDQTAEKAEKLQNIASFSKIIRSFEELNAHDQSVLSCLAYIQARQDVGDRPSPPEELMDNNTVKVLTVHASKGLEFEHVFMVDLVQNRFPSINRRDPIAVPPELLTTVIEDPNAHRSEERRLFYVAATRAKANLYMTYSDYYAGRRRWKPSQFVNEAIESGFAELIEKPLSEKEDDKMVVATQDEGDKPLVFGLDRQHRSLRLSFSRINTFETCPLKYKFRYLYSLPEPLSHAASFGSSVHNALNSFYQRLKDGHDVSLELLRELYDKHWIPLGYDGRAHQNARKKKGWEILEQFFESNSAPWVIPKALEKPFTLKTEKGLVISGRIDRIDNRSDGTVAVIDYKTGRLKDQKYVDQDLQLSIYALACEEIYKYKVSELSLYYLESDEIITTHRSPEQLKQTKEDLDSIAQTIQSSNFGATPSPHICGYCDYKLLCDKAMA
;
A
#
# COMPACT_ATOMS: atom_id res chain seq x y z
N MET A 1 -15.81 31.57 -2.07
CA MET A 1 -17.08 30.86 -2.37
C MET A 1 -17.45 30.80 -3.87
N ALA A 2 -17.21 31.82 -4.66
CA ALA A 2 -17.62 31.77 -6.08
C ALA A 2 -16.80 30.78 -6.95
N ASP A 3 -15.62 30.39 -6.52
CA ASP A 3 -14.68 29.61 -7.34
C ASP A 3 -14.87 28.09 -7.21
N LEU A 4 -15.17 27.56 -6.04
CA LEU A 4 -15.36 26.11 -5.79
C LEU A 4 -16.50 25.50 -6.63
N LEU A 5 -17.59 26.24 -6.84
CA LEU A 5 -18.76 25.74 -7.55
C LEU A 5 -18.72 26.02 -9.06
N SER A 6 -17.83 26.90 -9.53
CA SER A 6 -17.75 27.32 -10.93
C SER A 6 -17.25 26.20 -11.86
N ALA A 7 -16.41 25.30 -11.34
CA ALA A 7 -15.86 24.15 -12.07
C ALA A 7 -16.78 22.91 -12.13
N LEU A 8 -18.00 23.01 -11.57
CA LEU A 8 -18.94 21.90 -11.46
C LEU A 8 -20.10 22.06 -12.45
N ASN A 9 -20.52 20.95 -13.05
CA ASN A 9 -21.76 20.89 -13.81
C ASN A 9 -23.02 20.97 -12.90
N PRO A 10 -24.22 21.17 -13.44
CA PRO A 10 -25.44 21.32 -12.62
C PRO A 10 -25.70 20.16 -11.66
N ALA A 11 -25.52 18.90 -12.10
CA ALA A 11 -25.73 17.71 -11.26
C ALA A 11 -24.66 17.59 -10.18
N GLN A 12 -23.40 17.83 -10.52
CA GLN A 12 -22.29 17.86 -9.56
C GLN A 12 -22.50 18.98 -8.53
N LYS A 13 -22.97 20.15 -8.97
CA LYS A 13 -23.26 21.28 -8.09
C LYS A 13 -24.42 20.96 -7.14
N ASP A 14 -25.47 20.33 -7.63
CA ASP A 14 -26.60 19.90 -6.80
C ASP A 14 -26.13 18.90 -5.72
N ALA A 15 -25.30 17.92 -6.08
CA ALA A 15 -24.70 16.99 -5.13
C ALA A 15 -23.82 17.68 -4.07
N VAL A 16 -23.00 18.66 -4.48
CA VAL A 16 -22.07 19.37 -3.58
C VAL A 16 -22.82 20.28 -2.62
N THR A 17 -23.88 20.97 -3.06
CA THR A 17 -24.63 21.94 -2.26
C THR A 17 -25.71 21.32 -1.38
N THR A 18 -26.03 20.04 -1.53
CA THR A 18 -26.94 19.30 -0.64
C THR A 18 -26.24 19.02 0.69
N THR A 19 -26.37 19.89 1.69
CA THR A 19 -25.57 19.85 2.92
C THR A 19 -26.05 18.87 3.99
N THR A 20 -27.30 18.42 3.94
CA THR A 20 -27.92 17.58 4.98
C THR A 20 -28.75 16.46 4.38
N GLY A 21 -28.98 15.41 5.16
CA GLY A 21 -29.78 14.24 4.79
C GLY A 21 -29.01 13.20 3.99
N PRO A 22 -29.61 12.03 3.77
CA PRO A 22 -28.97 10.94 3.01
C PRO A 22 -28.94 11.29 1.52
N LEU A 23 -27.78 11.05 0.91
CA LEU A 23 -27.51 11.36 -0.50
C LEU A 23 -26.85 10.19 -1.20
N LEU A 24 -27.48 9.64 -2.21
CA LEU A 24 -26.91 8.63 -3.10
C LEU A 24 -26.50 9.29 -4.43
N ILE A 25 -25.23 9.23 -4.74
CA ILE A 25 -24.69 9.68 -6.02
C ILE A 25 -24.37 8.48 -6.89
N ILE A 26 -25.12 8.32 -7.96
CA ILE A 26 -24.92 7.31 -8.97
C ILE A 26 -24.02 7.92 -10.05
N ALA A 27 -22.78 7.49 -10.09
CA ALA A 27 -21.75 8.16 -10.88
C ALA A 27 -20.96 7.15 -11.72
N GLY A 28 -21.23 7.10 -13.00
CA GLY A 28 -20.52 6.24 -13.94
C GLY A 28 -19.01 6.52 -14.02
N ALA A 29 -18.31 5.71 -14.84
CA ALA A 29 -16.88 5.93 -15.09
C ALA A 29 -16.63 7.34 -15.65
N GLY A 30 -15.59 8.03 -15.18
CA GLY A 30 -15.17 9.33 -15.72
C GLY A 30 -16.12 10.52 -15.48
N THR A 31 -17.13 10.40 -14.61
CA THR A 31 -18.09 11.48 -14.30
C THR A 31 -17.62 12.42 -13.18
N GLY A 32 -16.45 12.15 -12.60
CA GLY A 32 -15.86 12.99 -11.56
C GLY A 32 -16.35 12.66 -10.13
N LYS A 33 -16.58 11.38 -9.79
CA LYS A 33 -16.93 10.91 -8.44
C LYS A 33 -16.10 11.58 -7.34
N THR A 34 -14.80 11.36 -7.38
CA THR A 34 -13.86 11.92 -6.38
C THR A 34 -13.85 13.45 -6.39
N LYS A 35 -14.05 14.08 -7.55
CA LYS A 35 -14.19 15.55 -7.65
C LYS A 35 -15.40 16.04 -6.87
N VAL A 36 -16.55 15.42 -7.03
CA VAL A 36 -17.78 15.79 -6.30
C VAL A 36 -17.58 15.62 -4.81
N LEU A 37 -16.99 14.50 -4.38
CA LEU A 37 -16.75 14.20 -2.98
C LEU A 37 -15.80 15.21 -2.33
N THR A 38 -14.66 15.52 -2.97
CA THR A 38 -13.70 16.50 -2.46
C THR A 38 -14.25 17.93 -2.45
N HIS A 39 -14.99 18.33 -3.50
CA HIS A 39 -15.64 19.65 -3.53
C HIS A 39 -16.74 19.77 -2.48
N ARG A 40 -17.50 18.69 -2.19
CA ARG A 40 -18.48 18.70 -1.11
C ARG A 40 -17.80 18.87 0.25
N ILE A 41 -16.74 18.11 0.54
CA ILE A 41 -16.00 18.29 1.81
C ILE A 41 -15.51 19.74 1.93
N ALA A 42 -14.90 20.27 0.88
CA ALA A 42 -14.43 21.65 0.87
C ALA A 42 -15.58 22.65 1.07
N HIS A 43 -16.72 22.43 0.40
CA HIS A 43 -17.90 23.27 0.54
C HIS A 43 -18.50 23.23 1.96
N LEU A 44 -18.59 22.05 2.58
CA LEU A 44 -19.08 21.89 3.96
C LEU A 44 -18.21 22.65 4.98
N ILE A 45 -16.90 22.66 4.76
CA ILE A 45 -15.94 23.37 5.60
C ILE A 45 -16.01 24.88 5.37
N GLU A 46 -15.95 25.32 4.10
CA GLU A 46 -15.96 26.76 3.76
C GLU A 46 -17.27 27.46 4.10
N SER A 47 -18.41 26.76 3.92
CA SER A 47 -19.71 27.28 4.32
C SER A 47 -19.89 27.38 5.83
N GLY A 48 -18.97 26.78 6.61
CA GLY A 48 -19.12 26.69 8.07
C GLY A 48 -20.20 25.72 8.52
N SER A 49 -20.72 24.89 7.63
CA SER A 49 -21.73 23.87 7.95
C SER A 49 -21.21 22.83 8.91
N PHE A 50 -19.96 22.40 8.70
CA PHE A 50 -19.26 21.45 9.57
C PHE A 50 -17.80 21.85 9.73
N LYS A 51 -17.25 21.50 10.89
CA LYS A 51 -15.80 21.60 11.11
C LYS A 51 -15.09 20.40 10.49
N PRO A 52 -13.80 20.51 10.13
CA PRO A 52 -13.03 19.38 9.57
C PRO A 52 -13.11 18.12 10.44
N GLU A 53 -13.00 18.24 11.76
CA GLU A 53 -13.07 17.15 12.72
C GLU A 53 -14.47 16.49 12.84
N GLU A 54 -15.51 17.10 12.28
CA GLU A 54 -16.90 16.60 12.29
C GLU A 54 -17.23 15.81 11.00
N ILE A 55 -16.27 15.73 10.05
CA ILE A 55 -16.44 15.06 8.78
C ILE A 55 -15.61 13.77 8.77
N LEU A 56 -16.25 12.65 8.43
CA LEU A 56 -15.62 11.37 8.19
C LEU A 56 -15.76 10.99 6.71
N ALA A 57 -14.66 10.89 6.00
CA ALA A 57 -14.62 10.39 4.63
C ALA A 57 -13.95 9.00 4.60
N LEU A 58 -14.69 8.00 4.12
CA LEU A 58 -14.24 6.62 4.03
C LEU A 58 -13.97 6.24 2.57
N THR A 59 -12.81 5.64 2.34
CA THR A 59 -12.37 5.16 1.02
C THR A 59 -12.06 3.67 1.07
N PHE A 60 -11.91 3.06 -0.12
CA PHE A 60 -11.62 1.64 -0.23
C PHE A 60 -10.12 1.31 -0.18
N THR A 61 -9.25 2.23 -0.62
CA THR A 61 -7.79 2.01 -0.69
C THR A 61 -7.00 3.18 -0.12
N ASP A 62 -5.79 2.91 0.39
CA ASP A 62 -4.88 3.96 0.88
C ASP A 62 -4.49 4.94 -0.24
N LYS A 63 -4.39 4.47 -1.48
CA LYS A 63 -4.16 5.34 -2.64
C LYS A 63 -5.29 6.33 -2.83
N ALA A 64 -6.55 5.89 -2.77
CA ALA A 64 -7.72 6.78 -2.87
C ALA A 64 -7.76 7.77 -1.70
N THR A 65 -7.37 7.34 -0.50
CA THR A 65 -7.23 8.21 0.68
C THR A 65 -6.21 9.32 0.43
N ASN A 66 -5.01 8.95 -0.04
CA ASN A 66 -3.93 9.90 -0.32
C ASN A 66 -4.31 10.88 -1.45
N GLU A 67 -4.89 10.37 -2.54
CA GLU A 67 -5.35 11.20 -3.66
C GLU A 67 -6.45 12.18 -3.22
N MET A 68 -7.39 11.72 -2.40
CA MET A 68 -8.45 12.57 -1.84
C MET A 68 -7.85 13.66 -0.95
N GLN A 69 -6.89 13.32 -0.10
CA GLN A 69 -6.18 14.26 0.76
C GLN A 69 -5.43 15.30 -0.07
N GLU A 70 -4.70 14.88 -1.11
CA GLU A 70 -3.96 15.80 -2.01
C GLU A 70 -4.90 16.79 -2.71
N ARG A 71 -6.05 16.31 -3.17
CA ARG A 71 -7.07 17.18 -3.80
C ARG A 71 -7.69 18.16 -2.83
N LEU A 72 -7.95 17.74 -1.59
CA LEU A 72 -8.44 18.62 -0.53
C LEU A 72 -7.41 19.67 -0.14
N ASP A 73 -6.14 19.31 -0.10
CA ASP A 73 -5.04 20.24 0.14
C ASP A 73 -4.97 21.36 -0.92
N VAL A 74 -5.37 21.04 -2.17
CA VAL A 74 -5.43 22.03 -3.25
C VAL A 74 -6.70 22.90 -3.16
N LEU A 75 -7.86 22.30 -2.83
CA LEU A 75 -9.14 22.97 -2.82
C LEU A 75 -9.31 23.91 -1.63
N LEU A 76 -8.79 23.54 -0.46
CA LEU A 76 -8.89 24.35 0.74
C LEU A 76 -7.76 25.40 0.73
N PRO A 77 -8.06 26.69 0.59
CA PRO A 77 -7.05 27.76 0.41
C PRO A 77 -6.24 28.02 1.66
N TYR A 78 -6.80 27.68 2.83
CA TYR A 78 -6.17 27.86 4.14
C TYR A 78 -5.85 26.50 4.75
N SER A 79 -4.83 26.49 5.58
CA SER A 79 -4.52 25.33 6.40
C SER A 79 -5.71 24.99 7.31
N TYR A 80 -6.05 23.71 7.38
CA TYR A 80 -7.19 23.21 8.15
C TYR A 80 -6.72 22.22 9.24
N GLY A 81 -7.58 22.00 10.22
CA GLY A 81 -7.32 21.06 11.31
C GLY A 81 -7.39 19.60 10.87
N GLU A 82 -7.52 18.70 11.81
CA GLU A 82 -7.61 17.28 11.57
C GLU A 82 -8.90 16.94 10.79
N LEU A 83 -8.74 16.44 9.57
CA LEU A 83 -9.81 15.88 8.76
C LEU A 83 -9.66 14.36 8.68
N TRP A 84 -10.72 13.62 8.93
CA TRP A 84 -10.70 12.17 8.91
C TRP A 84 -11.02 11.63 7.51
N VAL A 85 -9.97 11.53 6.70
CA VAL A 85 -9.98 10.77 5.44
C VAL A 85 -9.23 9.48 5.69
N LYS A 86 -9.92 8.35 5.72
CA LYS A 86 -9.34 7.05 6.07
C LYS A 86 -9.93 5.92 5.21
N THR A 87 -9.20 4.83 5.10
CA THR A 87 -9.82 3.57 4.64
C THR A 87 -10.73 3.01 5.74
N PHE A 88 -11.69 2.16 5.38
CA PHE A 88 -12.52 1.43 6.36
C PHE A 88 -11.67 0.74 7.43
N HIS A 89 -10.63 0.02 7.00
CA HIS A 89 -9.71 -0.66 7.91
C HIS A 89 -8.97 0.32 8.81
N GLY A 90 -8.45 1.41 8.25
CA GLY A 90 -7.74 2.44 9.02
C GLY A 90 -8.64 3.18 10.02
N PHE A 91 -9.93 3.29 9.74
CA PHE A 91 -10.90 3.81 10.69
C PHE A 91 -11.13 2.82 11.84
N CYS A 92 -11.42 1.54 11.52
CA CYS A 92 -11.65 0.51 12.52
C CYS A 92 -10.40 0.27 13.41
N ASP A 93 -9.21 0.27 12.81
CA ASP A 93 -7.96 0.16 13.56
C ASP A 93 -7.82 1.31 14.58
N ALA A 94 -8.12 2.55 14.16
CA ALA A 94 -8.08 3.69 15.07
C ALA A 94 -9.09 3.57 16.22
N VAL A 95 -10.31 3.11 15.93
CA VAL A 95 -11.36 2.87 16.95
C VAL A 95 -10.93 1.81 17.96
N LEU A 96 -10.39 0.68 17.48
CA LEU A 96 -9.97 -0.42 18.34
C LEU A 96 -8.73 -0.07 19.17
N ARG A 97 -7.79 0.71 18.64
CA ARG A 97 -6.65 1.21 19.42
C ARG A 97 -7.07 2.22 20.49
N GLU A 98 -8.12 2.98 20.25
CA GLU A 98 -8.65 3.95 21.23
C GLU A 98 -9.51 3.27 22.30
N SER A 99 -10.38 2.33 21.93
CA SER A 99 -11.44 1.80 22.80
C SER A 99 -11.50 0.27 22.89
N GLY A 100 -10.57 -0.47 22.30
CA GLY A 100 -10.59 -1.94 22.25
C GLY A 100 -10.48 -2.61 23.62
N LEU A 101 -9.94 -1.92 24.62
CA LEU A 101 -9.88 -2.40 26.00
C LEU A 101 -11.26 -2.73 26.59
N GLU A 102 -12.32 -2.06 26.14
CA GLU A 102 -13.69 -2.33 26.57
C GLU A 102 -14.14 -3.75 26.18
N LEU A 103 -13.59 -4.32 25.11
CA LEU A 103 -13.78 -5.71 24.69
C LEU A 103 -12.70 -6.67 25.21
N GLY A 104 -11.77 -6.20 26.05
CA GLY A 104 -10.62 -6.99 26.52
C GLY A 104 -9.55 -7.22 25.44
N ILE A 105 -9.54 -6.41 24.38
CA ILE A 105 -8.55 -6.49 23.30
C ILE A 105 -7.35 -5.64 23.70
N ASP A 106 -6.15 -6.20 23.60
CA ASP A 106 -4.92 -5.43 23.76
C ASP A 106 -4.84 -4.36 22.65
N THR A 107 -4.71 -3.10 23.03
CA THR A 107 -4.67 -1.98 22.06
C THR A 107 -3.37 -1.93 21.26
N ASP A 108 -2.33 -2.63 21.70
CA ASP A 108 -1.06 -2.78 21.01
C ASP A 108 -0.99 -4.05 20.14
N TYR A 109 -2.17 -4.60 19.78
CA TYR A 109 -2.24 -5.78 18.89
C TYR A 109 -1.49 -5.58 17.58
N LYS A 110 -0.96 -6.68 17.03
CA LYS A 110 -0.34 -6.69 15.71
C LYS A 110 -1.37 -7.01 14.64
N LEU A 111 -1.38 -6.23 13.56
CA LEU A 111 -2.22 -6.52 12.40
C LEU A 111 -1.48 -7.47 11.46
N LEU A 112 -2.07 -8.64 11.24
CA LEU A 112 -1.50 -9.68 10.37
C LEU A 112 -1.85 -9.39 8.92
N THR A 113 -0.85 -9.37 8.04
CA THR A 113 -1.08 -9.46 6.60
C THR A 113 -1.63 -10.85 6.24
N GLN A 114 -2.13 -11.02 5.02
CA GLN A 114 -2.63 -12.33 4.57
C GLN A 114 -1.58 -13.44 4.70
N THR A 115 -0.32 -13.11 4.48
CA THR A 115 0.79 -14.05 4.61
C THR A 115 1.11 -14.36 6.07
N ASP A 116 1.11 -13.32 6.93
CA ASP A 116 1.36 -13.51 8.36
C ASP A 116 0.25 -14.34 9.00
N LEU A 117 -1.00 -14.14 8.56
CA LEU A 117 -2.15 -14.95 8.95
C LEU A 117 -1.98 -16.41 8.57
N TRP A 118 -1.51 -16.69 7.36
CA TRP A 118 -1.23 -18.07 6.93
C TRP A 118 -0.13 -18.71 7.78
N LEU A 119 0.96 -17.97 8.06
CA LEU A 119 2.03 -18.44 8.93
C LEU A 119 1.53 -18.73 10.34
N PHE A 120 0.74 -17.82 10.88
CA PHE A 120 0.08 -17.97 12.19
C PHE A 120 -0.78 -19.22 12.22
N LEU A 121 -1.68 -19.40 11.26
CA LEU A 121 -2.52 -20.58 11.17
C LEU A 121 -1.71 -21.87 10.97
N ARG A 122 -0.64 -21.86 10.18
CA ARG A 122 0.25 -23.02 9.99
C ARG A 122 0.95 -23.40 11.30
N GLU A 123 1.44 -22.42 12.04
CA GLU A 123 2.10 -22.67 13.35
C GLU A 123 1.13 -23.27 14.35
N LYS A 124 -0.08 -22.72 14.41
CA LYS A 124 -1.13 -23.17 15.35
C LYS A 124 -1.98 -24.32 14.82
N LEU A 125 -1.72 -24.85 13.63
CA LEU A 125 -2.57 -25.83 12.93
C LEU A 125 -2.92 -27.07 13.76
N TYR A 126 -1.99 -27.52 14.59
CA TYR A 126 -2.19 -28.69 15.45
C TYR A 126 -2.97 -28.38 16.75
N THR A 127 -3.31 -27.12 17.02
CA THR A 127 -4.19 -26.74 18.13
C THR A 127 -5.67 -26.81 17.73
N PHE A 128 -5.96 -26.87 16.42
CA PHE A 128 -7.31 -27.01 15.89
C PHE A 128 -7.74 -28.48 15.86
N GLU A 129 -8.99 -28.74 16.21
CA GLU A 129 -9.62 -30.06 16.10
C GLU A 129 -10.02 -30.31 14.64
N LEU A 130 -9.05 -30.64 13.78
CA LEU A 130 -9.24 -30.87 12.35
C LEU A 130 -8.91 -32.30 11.98
N ASP A 131 -9.76 -32.92 11.16
CA ASP A 131 -9.55 -34.22 10.53
C ASP A 131 -9.54 -34.08 9.00
N TYR A 132 -10.67 -33.74 8.40
CA TYR A 132 -10.78 -33.57 6.95
C TYR A 132 -9.93 -32.39 6.43
N TYR A 133 -9.96 -31.26 7.14
CA TYR A 133 -9.23 -30.05 6.72
C TYR A 133 -7.75 -30.04 7.09
N ARG A 134 -7.24 -31.13 7.72
CA ARG A 134 -5.82 -31.38 7.97
C ARG A 134 -5.39 -32.75 7.47
N PRO A 135 -5.41 -33.01 6.15
CA PRO A 135 -5.06 -34.31 5.59
C PRO A 135 -3.59 -34.67 5.89
N LEU A 136 -3.37 -35.93 6.28
CA LEU A 136 -2.04 -36.44 6.68
C LEU A 136 -0.96 -36.25 5.61
N GLY A 137 -1.31 -36.38 4.33
CA GLY A 137 -0.35 -36.23 3.23
C GLY A 137 0.06 -34.80 2.91
N ASN A 138 -0.78 -33.80 3.26
CA ASN A 138 -0.49 -32.36 3.11
C ASN A 138 -1.30 -31.56 4.13
N PRO A 139 -0.82 -31.44 5.37
CA PRO A 139 -1.56 -30.81 6.46
C PRO A 139 -1.95 -29.34 6.20
N THR A 140 -1.18 -28.64 5.37
CA THR A 140 -1.40 -27.20 5.10
C THR A 140 -2.30 -26.93 3.91
N ARG A 141 -2.80 -27.99 3.23
CA ARG A 141 -3.58 -27.89 1.99
C ARG A 141 -4.73 -26.89 2.07
N PHE A 142 -5.45 -26.85 3.16
CA PHE A 142 -6.66 -26.04 3.31
C PHE A 142 -6.46 -24.76 4.12
N VAL A 143 -5.26 -24.47 4.62
CA VAL A 143 -4.99 -23.30 5.49
C VAL A 143 -5.40 -21.98 4.82
N VAL A 144 -5.06 -21.80 3.54
CA VAL A 144 -5.44 -20.59 2.78
C VAL A 144 -6.97 -20.49 2.64
N ALA A 145 -7.62 -21.61 2.27
CA ALA A 145 -9.06 -21.64 2.09
C ALA A 145 -9.82 -21.41 3.41
N MET A 146 -9.31 -21.95 4.53
CA MET A 146 -9.86 -21.69 5.87
C MET A 146 -9.72 -20.21 6.26
N ALA A 147 -8.55 -19.61 6.04
CA ALA A 147 -8.34 -18.19 6.31
C ALA A 147 -9.31 -17.30 5.53
N GLN A 148 -9.49 -17.59 4.22
CA GLN A 148 -10.44 -16.89 3.37
C GLN A 148 -11.89 -17.10 3.83
N HIS A 149 -12.27 -18.32 4.14
CA HIS A 149 -13.59 -18.65 4.65
C HIS A 149 -13.91 -17.92 5.96
N PHE A 150 -12.99 -17.90 6.91
CA PHE A 150 -13.15 -17.17 8.18
C PHE A 150 -13.24 -15.66 7.99
N GLY A 151 -12.50 -15.11 7.01
CA GLY A 151 -12.62 -13.72 6.60
C GLY A 151 -14.02 -13.41 6.04
N HIS A 152 -14.51 -14.23 5.10
CA HIS A 152 -15.85 -14.07 4.51
C HIS A 152 -16.98 -14.18 5.54
N LEU A 153 -16.87 -15.09 6.50
CA LEU A 153 -17.85 -15.19 7.60
C LEU A 153 -17.95 -13.88 8.41
N ARG A 154 -16.81 -13.23 8.67
CA ARG A 154 -16.79 -11.94 9.37
C ARG A 154 -17.31 -10.80 8.51
N ASP A 155 -16.98 -10.78 7.23
CA ASP A 155 -17.49 -9.79 6.28
C ASP A 155 -19.02 -9.84 6.18
N GLU A 156 -19.61 -11.05 6.35
CA GLU A 156 -21.05 -11.29 6.39
C GLU A 156 -21.66 -11.25 7.81
N LEU A 157 -20.89 -10.81 8.81
CA LEU A 157 -21.31 -10.71 10.21
C LEU A 157 -21.82 -12.03 10.81
N VAL A 158 -21.26 -13.16 10.36
CA VAL A 158 -21.54 -14.48 10.91
C VAL A 158 -20.65 -14.71 12.13
N THR A 159 -21.25 -14.71 13.32
CA THR A 159 -20.52 -14.99 14.56
C THR A 159 -20.19 -16.47 14.69
N PRO A 160 -19.18 -16.85 15.51
CA PRO A 160 -18.87 -18.25 15.77
C PRO A 160 -20.06 -19.04 16.30
N GLU A 161 -20.87 -18.41 17.16
CA GLU A 161 -22.04 -19.02 17.76
C GLU A 161 -23.13 -19.31 16.70
N LYS A 162 -23.37 -18.33 15.79
CA LYS A 162 -24.33 -18.48 14.69
C LYS A 162 -23.91 -19.60 13.74
N TYR A 163 -22.61 -19.67 13.41
CA TYR A 163 -22.09 -20.69 12.50
C TYR A 163 -22.15 -22.08 13.14
N LEU A 164 -21.78 -22.19 14.42
CA LEU A 164 -21.87 -23.46 15.17
C LEU A 164 -23.30 -23.96 15.25
N ALA A 165 -24.26 -23.11 15.62
CA ALA A 165 -25.67 -23.46 15.70
C ALA A 165 -26.21 -23.94 14.33
N HIS A 166 -25.85 -23.28 13.24
CA HIS A 166 -26.22 -23.68 11.88
C HIS A 166 -25.63 -25.04 11.50
N ALA A 167 -24.36 -25.31 11.83
CA ALA A 167 -23.71 -26.59 11.54
C ALA A 167 -24.32 -27.75 12.36
N GLU A 168 -24.66 -27.49 13.62
CA GLU A 168 -25.35 -28.48 14.48
C GLU A 168 -26.75 -28.79 13.98
N GLU A 169 -27.48 -27.79 13.49
CA GLU A 169 -28.80 -27.98 12.89
C GLU A 169 -28.73 -28.76 11.59
N SER A 170 -27.77 -28.44 10.70
CA SER A 170 -27.54 -29.17 9.46
C SER A 170 -27.24 -30.65 9.72
N LEU A 171 -26.46 -30.95 10.78
CA LEU A 171 -26.16 -32.33 11.14
C LEU A 171 -27.40 -33.08 11.64
N LYS A 172 -28.33 -32.41 12.35
CA LYS A 172 -29.57 -33.03 12.82
C LYS A 172 -30.56 -33.28 11.68
N CYS A 173 -30.53 -32.43 10.63
CA CYS A 173 -31.42 -32.51 9.49
C CYS A 173 -30.88 -33.36 8.33
N ALA A 174 -29.68 -33.91 8.45
CA ALA A 174 -29.06 -34.74 7.42
C ALA A 174 -29.84 -36.04 7.19
N GLU A 175 -30.23 -36.33 5.98
CA GLU A 175 -31.07 -37.46 5.60
C GLU A 175 -30.29 -38.64 5.01
N ASP A 176 -29.13 -38.38 4.38
CA ASP A 176 -28.30 -39.42 3.80
C ASP A 176 -26.82 -39.30 4.23
N ASP A 177 -25.97 -40.30 3.85
CA ASP A 177 -24.55 -40.34 4.22
C ASP A 177 -23.76 -39.17 3.64
N ALA A 178 -24.16 -38.61 2.49
CA ALA A 178 -23.48 -37.49 1.86
C ALA A 178 -23.82 -36.17 2.61
N ASP A 179 -25.07 -36.02 3.06
CA ASP A 179 -25.49 -34.89 3.86
C ASP A 179 -24.84 -34.93 5.24
N VAL A 180 -24.71 -36.11 5.86
CA VAL A 180 -23.99 -36.29 7.13
C VAL A 180 -22.51 -35.87 6.96
N GLU A 181 -21.83 -36.39 5.95
CA GLU A 181 -20.43 -36.02 5.67
C GLU A 181 -20.26 -34.49 5.45
N ALA A 182 -21.16 -33.86 4.70
CA ALA A 182 -21.14 -32.44 4.47
C ALA A 182 -21.35 -31.61 5.76
N ALA A 183 -22.31 -32.05 6.60
CA ALA A 183 -22.59 -31.40 7.88
C ALA A 183 -21.44 -31.59 8.90
N GLU A 184 -20.80 -32.77 8.94
CA GLU A 184 -19.62 -33.02 9.78
C GLU A 184 -18.44 -32.10 9.38
N LYS A 185 -18.16 -31.95 8.10
CA LYS A 185 -17.16 -31.00 7.59
C LYS A 185 -17.49 -29.55 7.97
N MET A 186 -18.75 -29.18 7.91
CA MET A 186 -19.19 -27.84 8.33
C MET A 186 -19.01 -27.62 9.84
N LEU A 187 -19.32 -28.63 10.64
CA LEU A 187 -19.15 -28.59 12.09
C LEU A 187 -17.68 -28.49 12.50
N GLU A 188 -16.78 -29.20 11.79
CA GLU A 188 -15.34 -29.09 11.96
C GLU A 188 -14.86 -27.64 11.72
N LEU A 189 -15.32 -27.02 10.64
CA LEU A 189 -15.01 -25.62 10.33
C LEU A 189 -15.59 -24.63 11.35
N ALA A 190 -16.83 -24.85 11.81
CA ALA A 190 -17.47 -23.97 12.79
C ALA A 190 -16.72 -23.98 14.12
N LYS A 191 -16.28 -25.16 14.60
CA LYS A 191 -15.39 -25.29 15.77
C LYS A 191 -14.04 -24.61 15.53
N ALA A 192 -13.44 -24.83 14.36
CA ALA A 192 -12.17 -24.19 14.00
C ALA A 192 -12.29 -22.67 13.97
N TYR A 193 -13.39 -22.13 13.46
CA TYR A 193 -13.65 -20.69 13.44
C TYR A 193 -13.77 -20.10 14.85
N ALA A 194 -14.48 -20.78 15.76
CA ALA A 194 -14.56 -20.37 17.16
C ALA A 194 -13.18 -20.35 17.83
N HIS A 195 -12.40 -21.42 17.65
CA HIS A 195 -11.05 -21.51 18.19
C HIS A 195 -10.11 -20.44 17.60
N TYR A 196 -10.21 -20.18 16.31
CA TYR A 196 -9.45 -19.15 15.62
C TYR A 196 -9.68 -17.75 16.23
N ASN A 197 -10.95 -17.37 16.47
CA ASN A 197 -11.28 -16.10 17.11
C ASN A 197 -10.66 -15.96 18.51
N GLN A 198 -10.68 -17.04 19.30
CA GLN A 198 -10.05 -17.06 20.63
C GLN A 198 -8.53 -16.93 20.55
N LEU A 199 -7.89 -17.59 19.59
CA LEU A 199 -6.44 -17.52 19.38
C LEU A 199 -5.98 -16.09 19.01
N LEU A 200 -6.70 -15.40 18.14
CA LEU A 200 -6.34 -14.03 17.74
C LEU A 200 -6.28 -13.10 18.96
N ILE A 201 -7.30 -13.16 19.82
CA ILE A 201 -7.36 -12.32 21.02
C ILE A 201 -6.25 -12.71 22.01
N LYS A 202 -6.06 -14.02 22.23
CA LYS A 202 -5.07 -14.55 23.17
C LYS A 202 -3.63 -14.16 22.80
N GLU A 203 -3.31 -14.19 21.52
CA GLU A 203 -1.96 -13.89 21.01
C GLU A 203 -1.78 -12.39 20.69
N ALA A 204 -2.77 -11.54 21.01
CA ALA A 204 -2.79 -10.10 20.71
C ALA A 204 -2.48 -9.78 19.23
N VAL A 205 -3.10 -10.52 18.32
CA VAL A 205 -3.01 -10.32 16.87
C VAL A 205 -4.40 -10.21 16.25
N LEU A 206 -4.56 -9.44 15.19
CA LEU A 206 -5.81 -9.33 14.44
C LEU A 206 -5.54 -9.48 12.95
N ASP A 207 -6.51 -9.99 12.20
CA ASP A 207 -6.53 -9.89 10.74
C ASP A 207 -7.41 -8.72 10.28
N PHE A 208 -7.36 -8.38 9.00
CA PHE A 208 -8.12 -7.24 8.47
C PHE A 208 -9.65 -7.40 8.63
N ALA A 209 -10.19 -8.59 8.46
CA ALA A 209 -11.62 -8.84 8.63
C ALA A 209 -12.06 -8.70 10.10
N SER A 210 -11.18 -9.02 11.06
CA SER A 210 -11.43 -8.81 12.48
C SER A 210 -11.66 -7.36 12.85
N LEU A 211 -11.01 -6.41 12.17
CA LEU A 211 -11.14 -4.98 12.47
C LEU A 211 -12.60 -4.52 12.38
N HIS A 212 -13.29 -4.89 11.30
CA HIS A 212 -14.70 -4.52 11.11
C HIS A 212 -15.62 -5.23 12.12
N ALA A 213 -15.47 -6.56 12.23
CA ALA A 213 -16.31 -7.37 13.11
C ALA A 213 -16.19 -6.95 14.58
N LEU A 214 -14.96 -6.70 15.07
CA LEU A 214 -14.71 -6.28 16.44
C LEU A 214 -15.15 -4.84 16.70
N THR A 215 -15.00 -3.94 15.73
CA THR A 215 -15.51 -2.55 15.85
C THR A 215 -17.03 -2.55 15.94
N LEU A 216 -17.72 -3.35 15.13
CA LEU A 216 -19.16 -3.51 15.22
C LEU A 216 -19.60 -4.13 16.53
N LYS A 217 -18.91 -5.15 17.00
CA LYS A 217 -19.13 -5.72 18.31
C LYS A 217 -18.97 -4.69 19.43
N LEU A 218 -17.90 -3.89 19.38
CA LEU A 218 -17.65 -2.80 20.33
C LEU A 218 -18.81 -1.80 20.34
N PHE A 219 -19.28 -1.37 19.18
CA PHE A 219 -20.38 -0.41 19.08
C PHE A 219 -21.72 -0.96 19.59
N ASN A 220 -21.97 -2.26 19.41
CA ASN A 220 -23.18 -2.92 19.87
C ASN A 220 -23.16 -3.20 21.37
N GLU A 221 -22.04 -3.67 21.92
CA GLU A 221 -21.91 -4.01 23.34
C GLU A 221 -21.64 -2.76 24.22
N HIS A 222 -21.03 -1.70 23.64
CA HIS A 222 -20.69 -0.45 24.33
C HIS A 222 -21.30 0.77 23.62
N PRO A 223 -22.64 1.02 23.74
CA PRO A 223 -23.32 2.11 23.04
C PRO A 223 -22.77 3.50 23.36
N SER A 224 -22.13 3.68 24.53
CA SER A 224 -21.46 4.94 24.89
C SER A 224 -20.28 5.27 23.97
N VAL A 225 -19.53 4.26 23.50
CA VAL A 225 -18.44 4.44 22.56
C VAL A 225 -19.03 4.88 21.20
N LEU A 226 -20.04 4.20 20.70
CA LEU A 226 -20.73 4.59 19.46
C LEU A 226 -21.27 6.01 19.54
N ALA A 227 -21.91 6.39 20.66
CA ALA A 227 -22.46 7.73 20.87
C ALA A 227 -21.38 8.82 20.79
N ASN A 228 -20.15 8.54 21.27
CA ASN A 228 -19.04 9.48 21.15
C ASN A 228 -18.64 9.70 19.67
N TYR A 229 -18.56 8.63 18.87
CA TYR A 229 -18.26 8.74 17.44
C TYR A 229 -19.36 9.42 16.65
N ARG A 230 -20.65 9.16 16.95
CA ARG A 230 -21.80 9.86 16.36
C ARG A 230 -21.81 11.35 16.70
N LYS A 231 -21.45 11.71 17.93
CA LYS A 231 -21.32 13.11 18.35
C LYS A 231 -20.14 13.80 17.65
N ARG A 232 -19.06 13.07 17.42
CA ARG A 232 -17.88 13.59 16.74
C ARG A 232 -18.15 13.78 15.25
N PHE A 233 -18.63 12.75 14.55
CA PHE A 233 -18.84 12.77 13.11
C PHE A 233 -20.29 13.08 12.80
N LYS A 234 -20.53 14.26 12.27
CA LYS A 234 -21.88 14.75 11.91
C LYS A 234 -22.18 14.62 10.41
N SER A 235 -21.16 14.31 9.62
CA SER A 235 -21.28 14.01 8.20
C SER A 235 -20.36 12.85 7.84
N VAL A 236 -20.92 11.80 7.23
CA VAL A 236 -20.22 10.59 6.79
C VAL A 236 -20.27 10.55 5.26
N LEU A 237 -19.12 10.42 4.62
CA LEU A 237 -19.00 10.31 3.17
C LEU A 237 -18.29 9.02 2.82
N VAL A 238 -18.80 8.29 1.82
CA VAL A 238 -18.26 7.01 1.39
C VAL A 238 -18.01 7.03 -0.11
N ASP A 239 -16.77 6.77 -0.51
CA ASP A 239 -16.39 6.60 -1.93
C ASP A 239 -16.46 5.12 -2.33
N GLU A 240 -16.68 4.85 -3.62
CA GLU A 240 -16.77 3.51 -4.22
C GLU A 240 -17.68 2.55 -3.42
N PHE A 241 -18.87 3.05 -3.02
CA PHE A 241 -19.79 2.35 -2.12
C PHE A 241 -20.22 0.95 -2.61
N GLN A 242 -20.25 0.72 -3.94
CA GLN A 242 -20.53 -0.58 -4.54
C GLN A 242 -19.48 -1.68 -4.24
N ASP A 243 -18.32 -1.30 -3.70
CA ASP A 243 -17.26 -2.24 -3.34
C ASP A 243 -17.26 -2.60 -1.84
N THR A 244 -18.18 -2.04 -1.05
CA THR A 244 -18.31 -2.31 0.38
C THR A 244 -18.88 -3.70 0.65
N ASN A 245 -18.39 -4.36 1.72
CA ASN A 245 -18.96 -5.59 2.24
C ASN A 245 -20.10 -5.31 3.24
N THR A 246 -20.78 -6.35 3.70
CA THR A 246 -21.92 -6.25 4.65
C THR A 246 -21.49 -5.59 5.97
N ALA A 247 -20.32 -5.94 6.51
CA ALA A 247 -19.82 -5.36 7.76
C ALA A 247 -19.51 -3.86 7.62
N GLN A 248 -18.89 -3.44 6.52
CA GLN A 248 -18.59 -2.04 6.23
C GLN A 248 -19.86 -1.21 6.06
N ASN A 249 -20.84 -1.76 5.35
CA ASN A 249 -22.14 -1.09 5.19
C ASN A 249 -22.83 -0.90 6.53
N HIS A 250 -22.89 -1.94 7.36
CA HIS A 250 -23.50 -1.87 8.69
C HIS A 250 -22.78 -0.87 9.61
N LEU A 251 -21.45 -0.77 9.52
CA LEU A 251 -20.68 0.24 10.24
C LEU A 251 -21.10 1.67 9.88
N VAL A 252 -21.27 1.95 8.60
CA VAL A 252 -21.67 3.26 8.09
C VAL A 252 -23.12 3.58 8.53
N GLU A 253 -24.03 2.60 8.46
CA GLU A 253 -25.41 2.72 8.95
C GLU A 253 -25.46 3.07 10.43
N LEU A 254 -24.68 2.38 11.27
CA LEU A 254 -24.61 2.65 12.70
C LEU A 254 -24.10 4.06 12.98
N LEU A 255 -23.05 4.50 12.29
CA LEU A 255 -22.49 5.84 12.48
C LEU A 255 -23.48 6.94 12.07
N ALA A 256 -24.23 6.74 10.99
CA ALA A 256 -25.13 7.75 10.44
C ALA A 256 -26.57 7.71 11.02
N SER A 257 -26.93 6.70 11.81
CA SER A 257 -28.32 6.42 12.22
C SER A 257 -29.02 7.58 12.93
N ASP A 258 -28.29 8.37 13.74
CA ASP A 258 -28.89 9.45 14.53
C ASP A 258 -29.13 10.72 13.70
N HIS A 259 -28.18 11.10 12.88
CA HIS A 259 -28.22 12.36 12.12
C HIS A 259 -28.60 12.17 10.65
N GLN A 260 -28.59 10.94 10.13
CA GLN A 260 -28.88 10.55 8.74
C GLN A 260 -28.15 11.40 7.67
N ASN A 261 -27.06 12.08 8.05
CA ASN A 261 -26.27 12.88 7.14
C ASN A 261 -25.14 12.04 6.55
N ILE A 262 -25.52 11.25 5.58
CA ILE A 262 -24.66 10.30 4.89
C ILE A 262 -24.69 10.57 3.39
N MET A 263 -23.52 10.60 2.78
CA MET A 263 -23.36 10.63 1.33
C MET A 263 -22.60 9.39 0.88
N VAL A 264 -23.16 8.64 -0.05
CA VAL A 264 -22.49 7.54 -0.71
C VAL A 264 -22.36 7.80 -2.20
N VAL A 265 -21.21 7.47 -2.75
CA VAL A 265 -20.92 7.61 -4.19
C VAL A 265 -20.55 6.24 -4.74
N GLY A 266 -21.19 5.84 -5.84
CA GLY A 266 -20.90 4.54 -6.41
C GLY A 266 -21.48 4.34 -7.81
N ASP A 267 -21.12 3.20 -8.39
CA ASP A 267 -21.63 2.69 -9.66
C ASP A 267 -21.71 1.17 -9.62
N ASP A 268 -22.90 0.61 -9.63
CA ASP A 268 -23.13 -0.84 -9.62
C ASP A 268 -22.49 -1.55 -10.82
N ASP A 269 -22.34 -0.87 -11.96
CA ASP A 269 -21.67 -1.38 -13.15
C ASP A 269 -20.14 -1.49 -12.98
N GLN A 270 -19.56 -0.89 -11.91
CA GLN A 270 -18.15 -0.97 -11.57
C GLN A 270 -17.87 -1.82 -10.33
N SER A 271 -18.83 -2.59 -9.83
CA SER A 271 -18.63 -3.54 -8.71
C SER A 271 -17.90 -4.79 -9.22
N ILE A 272 -16.60 -4.90 -8.92
CA ILE A 272 -15.69 -5.96 -9.40
C ILE A 272 -14.88 -6.64 -8.29
N TYR A 273 -15.22 -6.43 -7.02
CA TYR A 273 -14.51 -6.97 -5.86
C TYR A 273 -15.34 -7.97 -5.04
N LYS A 274 -16.28 -8.70 -5.68
CA LYS A 274 -17.06 -9.76 -5.03
C LYS A 274 -16.16 -10.80 -4.35
N TRP A 275 -15.04 -11.14 -4.95
CA TRP A 275 -14.06 -12.06 -4.39
C TRP A 275 -13.37 -11.53 -3.11
N ARG A 276 -13.54 -10.25 -2.77
CA ARG A 276 -13.15 -9.61 -1.51
C ARG A 276 -14.33 -9.39 -0.56
N GLY A 277 -15.47 -10.04 -0.79
CA GLY A 277 -16.66 -9.87 0.03
C GLY A 277 -17.53 -8.67 -0.33
N ALA A 278 -17.24 -7.91 -1.39
CA ALA A 278 -18.09 -6.80 -1.81
C ALA A 278 -19.51 -7.28 -2.13
N SER A 279 -20.51 -6.58 -1.57
CA SER A 279 -21.92 -6.87 -1.77
C SER A 279 -22.59 -5.81 -2.63
N LEU A 280 -22.98 -6.20 -3.85
CA LEU A 280 -23.74 -5.34 -4.75
C LEU A 280 -25.09 -4.92 -4.14
N ALA A 281 -25.63 -5.71 -3.22
CA ALA A 281 -26.88 -5.40 -2.52
C ALA A 281 -26.79 -4.08 -1.75
N ASN A 282 -25.63 -3.73 -1.19
CA ASN A 282 -25.46 -2.51 -0.40
C ASN A 282 -25.89 -1.25 -1.15
N ILE A 283 -25.48 -1.11 -2.42
CA ILE A 283 -25.87 0.06 -3.23
C ILE A 283 -27.31 -0.08 -3.77
N LEU A 284 -27.74 -1.31 -4.08
CA LEU A 284 -29.10 -1.58 -4.58
C LEU A 284 -30.18 -1.38 -3.51
N GLU A 285 -29.87 -1.54 -2.24
CA GLU A 285 -30.80 -1.45 -1.11
C GLU A 285 -30.64 -0.18 -0.30
N PHE A 286 -29.76 0.74 -0.70
CA PHE A 286 -29.47 1.96 0.07
C PHE A 286 -30.72 2.78 0.34
N GLU A 287 -31.61 2.96 -0.65
CA GLU A 287 -32.87 3.68 -0.49
C GLU A 287 -33.85 3.02 0.50
N SER A 288 -33.89 1.69 0.53
CA SER A 288 -34.76 0.98 1.48
C SER A 288 -34.33 1.23 2.94
N LYS A 289 -33.04 1.47 3.16
CA LYS A 289 -32.46 1.78 4.49
C LYS A 289 -32.56 3.26 4.82
N PHE A 290 -32.53 4.12 3.81
CA PHE A 290 -32.63 5.58 3.93
C PHE A 290 -33.75 6.09 3.01
N PRO A 291 -35.05 5.97 3.43
CA PRO A 291 -36.19 6.27 2.56
C PRO A 291 -36.29 7.73 2.10
N GLU A 292 -35.70 8.67 2.85
CA GLU A 292 -35.63 10.09 2.48
C GLU A 292 -34.40 10.42 1.62
N CYS A 293 -33.76 9.40 1.04
CA CYS A 293 -32.53 9.56 0.27
C CYS A 293 -32.76 10.40 -0.99
N LYS A 294 -32.01 11.47 -1.13
CA LYS A 294 -31.91 12.20 -2.40
C LYS A 294 -30.97 11.44 -3.34
N LYS A 295 -31.41 11.20 -4.58
CA LYS A 295 -30.61 10.58 -5.64
C LYS A 295 -30.11 11.64 -6.62
N VAL A 296 -28.84 11.58 -6.98
CA VAL A 296 -28.24 12.40 -8.02
C VAL A 296 -27.49 11.49 -8.98
N VAL A 297 -27.88 11.53 -10.26
CA VAL A 297 -27.22 10.74 -11.31
C VAL A 297 -26.25 11.65 -12.08
N LEU A 298 -25.00 11.25 -12.16
CA LEU A 298 -23.97 11.97 -12.94
C LEU A 298 -23.81 11.29 -14.31
N THR A 299 -24.24 11.96 -15.36
CA THR A 299 -24.23 11.43 -16.74
C THR A 299 -23.18 12.07 -17.64
N GLU A 300 -22.59 13.22 -17.28
CA GLU A 300 -21.50 13.82 -18.04
C GLU A 300 -20.18 13.14 -17.79
N ASN A 301 -19.57 12.60 -18.85
CA ASN A 301 -18.27 11.93 -18.81
C ASN A 301 -17.18 12.84 -19.36
N TYR A 302 -16.13 13.02 -18.57
CA TYR A 302 -14.99 13.90 -18.89
C TYR A 302 -13.73 13.11 -19.32
N ARG A 303 -13.86 11.79 -19.49
CA ARG A 303 -12.73 10.92 -19.77
C ARG A 303 -12.73 10.43 -21.19
N SER A 304 -13.77 9.72 -21.58
CA SER A 304 -13.81 8.89 -22.78
C SER A 304 -14.62 9.54 -23.89
N THR A 305 -14.25 9.27 -25.14
CA THR A 305 -15.04 9.67 -26.32
C THR A 305 -16.37 8.90 -26.39
N GLN A 306 -17.37 9.48 -27.07
CA GLN A 306 -18.73 8.95 -27.10
C GLN A 306 -18.84 7.50 -27.64
N PRO A 307 -18.13 7.08 -28.72
CA PRO A 307 -18.22 5.71 -29.22
C PRO A 307 -17.77 4.65 -28.20
N ILE A 308 -16.75 4.96 -27.36
CA ILE A 308 -16.30 4.08 -26.28
C ILE A 308 -17.41 3.89 -25.24
N LEU A 309 -18.08 4.99 -24.88
CA LEU A 309 -19.17 4.97 -23.90
C LEU A 309 -20.39 4.21 -24.43
N ASP A 310 -20.79 4.45 -25.69
CA ASP A 310 -21.94 3.80 -26.31
C ASP A 310 -21.73 2.28 -26.44
N MET A 311 -20.53 1.85 -26.86
CA MET A 311 -20.15 0.42 -26.92
C MET A 311 -20.17 -0.20 -25.53
N SER A 312 -19.53 0.44 -24.56
CA SER A 312 -19.46 -0.05 -23.17
C SER A 312 -20.85 -0.15 -22.55
N TYR A 313 -21.70 0.85 -22.79
CA TYR A 313 -23.08 0.86 -22.33
C TYR A 313 -23.91 -0.27 -22.98
N ALA A 314 -23.78 -0.49 -24.28
CA ALA A 314 -24.47 -1.57 -24.96
C ALA A 314 -24.11 -2.96 -24.39
N VAL A 315 -22.82 -3.21 -24.14
CA VAL A 315 -22.35 -4.47 -23.54
C VAL A 315 -22.91 -4.63 -22.13
N ILE A 316 -22.87 -3.61 -21.26
CA ILE A 316 -23.30 -3.76 -19.87
C ILE A 316 -24.81 -3.94 -19.72
N GLN A 317 -25.63 -3.53 -20.72
CA GLN A 317 -27.08 -3.73 -20.75
C GLN A 317 -27.46 -5.22 -20.67
N HIS A 318 -26.60 -6.15 -21.11
CA HIS A 318 -26.81 -7.59 -20.97
C HIS A 318 -26.82 -8.11 -19.52
N ASN A 319 -26.53 -7.26 -18.54
CA ASN A 319 -26.69 -7.56 -17.11
C ASN A 319 -28.08 -7.20 -16.56
N ASN A 320 -28.98 -6.62 -17.37
CA ASN A 320 -30.36 -6.39 -16.97
C ASN A 320 -31.09 -7.73 -16.72
N PRO A 321 -32.01 -7.82 -15.74
CA PRO A 321 -32.58 -6.72 -14.93
C PRO A 321 -31.84 -6.43 -13.61
N PHE A 322 -30.64 -6.95 -13.38
CA PHE A 322 -29.95 -6.89 -12.07
C PHE A 322 -29.18 -5.59 -11.86
N ARG A 323 -29.21 -4.66 -12.80
CA ARG A 323 -28.59 -3.33 -12.70
C ARG A 323 -29.51 -2.32 -12.02
N LEU A 324 -28.92 -1.37 -11.31
CA LEU A 324 -29.64 -0.30 -10.62
C LEU A 324 -30.51 0.52 -11.61
N GLU A 325 -29.99 0.80 -12.81
CA GLU A 325 -30.71 1.49 -13.87
C GLU A 325 -32.05 0.83 -14.21
N ALA A 326 -32.05 -0.52 -14.37
CA ALA A 326 -33.24 -1.28 -14.73
C ALA A 326 -34.21 -1.48 -13.55
N ARG A 327 -33.70 -1.49 -12.32
CA ARG A 327 -34.50 -1.66 -11.11
C ARG A 327 -35.27 -0.40 -10.71
N GLU A 328 -34.63 0.76 -10.92
CA GLU A 328 -35.11 2.05 -10.43
C GLU A 328 -35.52 3.02 -11.54
N ASP A 329 -35.56 2.55 -12.78
CA ASP A 329 -35.92 3.35 -13.98
C ASP A 329 -35.13 4.66 -14.08
N LEU A 330 -33.79 4.54 -13.97
CA LEU A 330 -32.87 5.65 -14.01
C LEU A 330 -32.16 5.74 -15.36
N ASP A 331 -31.84 6.94 -15.83
CA ASP A 331 -30.97 7.15 -16.99
C ASP A 331 -29.51 7.23 -16.54
N LYS A 332 -28.74 6.14 -16.77
CA LYS A 332 -27.29 6.08 -16.53
C LYS A 332 -26.46 6.25 -17.79
N LYS A 333 -27.08 6.49 -18.96
CA LYS A 333 -26.37 6.63 -20.21
C LYS A 333 -25.41 7.82 -20.16
N LEU A 334 -24.11 7.55 -20.33
CA LEU A 334 -23.08 8.59 -20.25
C LEU A 334 -23.00 9.42 -21.54
N ARG A 335 -22.75 10.72 -21.39
CA ARG A 335 -22.56 11.68 -22.48
C ARG A 335 -21.15 12.25 -22.40
N SER A 336 -20.38 12.09 -23.47
CA SER A 336 -19.00 12.56 -23.52
C SER A 336 -18.92 14.07 -23.66
N SER A 337 -18.07 14.68 -22.85
CA SER A 337 -17.56 16.05 -23.07
C SER A 337 -16.25 16.08 -23.85
N ALA A 338 -15.64 14.92 -24.12
CA ALA A 338 -14.44 14.77 -24.97
C ALA A 338 -14.76 14.69 -26.47
N GLY A 339 -16.06 14.63 -26.86
CA GLY A 339 -16.51 14.62 -28.25
C GLY A 339 -16.64 13.21 -28.86
N ASP A 340 -16.80 13.18 -30.20
CA ASP A 340 -17.18 11.97 -30.96
C ASP A 340 -15.90 11.17 -31.22
N GLY A 341 -14.84 11.17 -31.11
CA GLY A 341 -13.65 10.34 -31.27
C GLY A 341 -13.76 9.22 -32.31
N VAL A 342 -12.91 8.22 -32.18
CA VAL A 342 -12.82 7.07 -33.08
C VAL A 342 -13.60 5.88 -32.49
N GLN A 343 -14.23 5.08 -33.37
CA GLN A 343 -14.87 3.83 -32.93
C GLN A 343 -13.85 2.85 -32.31
N PRO A 344 -14.22 2.17 -31.23
CA PRO A 344 -13.46 1.03 -30.71
C PRO A 344 -13.20 -0.01 -31.81
N LYS A 345 -12.00 -0.58 -31.82
CA LYS A 345 -11.57 -1.54 -32.80
C LYS A 345 -11.49 -2.93 -32.21
N VAL A 346 -12.11 -3.90 -32.86
CA VAL A 346 -11.93 -5.33 -32.59
C VAL A 346 -11.02 -5.89 -33.68
N ILE A 347 -9.88 -6.44 -33.29
CA ILE A 347 -8.90 -6.97 -34.23
C ILE A 347 -8.79 -8.49 -34.05
N HIS A 348 -9.07 -9.23 -35.11
CA HIS A 348 -9.00 -10.69 -35.16
C HIS A 348 -7.69 -11.12 -35.83
N PHE A 349 -7.01 -12.10 -35.23
CA PHE A 349 -5.79 -12.71 -35.74
C PHE A 349 -5.93 -14.23 -35.82
N ASP A 350 -5.22 -14.86 -36.75
CA ASP A 350 -5.12 -16.30 -36.79
C ASP A 350 -4.26 -16.84 -35.63
N HIS A 351 -3.16 -16.18 -35.33
CA HIS A 351 -2.20 -16.64 -34.30
C HIS A 351 -1.80 -15.54 -33.30
N TYR A 352 -1.60 -15.89 -32.02
CA TYR A 352 -1.30 -14.95 -30.94
C TYR A 352 -0.02 -14.13 -31.17
N LEU A 353 0.99 -14.66 -31.87
CA LEU A 353 2.21 -13.89 -32.18
C LEU A 353 1.90 -12.67 -33.05
N GLN A 354 0.91 -12.75 -33.95
CA GLN A 354 0.46 -11.59 -34.73
C GLN A 354 -0.26 -10.56 -33.85
N GLU A 355 -1.05 -11.06 -32.90
CA GLU A 355 -1.72 -10.21 -31.89
C GLU A 355 -0.69 -9.42 -31.10
N VAL A 356 0.33 -10.10 -30.56
CA VAL A 356 1.42 -9.47 -29.77
C VAL A 356 2.17 -8.45 -30.62
N GLN A 357 2.59 -8.82 -31.84
CA GLN A 357 3.32 -7.91 -32.74
C GLN A 357 2.48 -6.69 -33.10
N TYR A 358 1.19 -6.87 -33.38
CA TYR A 358 0.29 -5.77 -33.70
C TYR A 358 0.20 -4.76 -32.55
N VAL A 359 0.08 -5.23 -31.30
CA VAL A 359 -0.01 -4.35 -30.13
C VAL A 359 1.29 -3.54 -29.97
N VAL A 360 2.44 -4.17 -30.16
CA VAL A 360 3.75 -3.52 -30.08
C VAL A 360 3.89 -2.46 -31.19
N ASP A 361 3.55 -2.81 -32.43
CA ASP A 361 3.64 -1.90 -33.57
C ASP A 361 2.67 -0.72 -33.44
N GLU A 362 1.47 -0.96 -32.92
CA GLU A 362 0.47 0.08 -32.70
C GLU A 362 0.90 1.05 -31.61
N ILE A 363 1.46 0.56 -30.50
CA ILE A 363 2.04 1.41 -29.45
C ILE A 363 3.15 2.30 -30.05
N GLN A 364 4.08 1.72 -30.80
CA GLN A 364 5.12 2.50 -31.47
C GLN A 364 4.56 3.55 -32.44
N ARG A 365 3.47 3.21 -33.13
CA ARG A 365 2.79 4.14 -34.04
C ARG A 365 2.17 5.31 -33.28
N GLN A 366 1.49 5.06 -32.18
CA GLN A 366 0.90 6.09 -31.33
C GLN A 366 1.98 7.02 -30.75
N VAL A 367 3.09 6.47 -30.27
CA VAL A 367 4.22 7.26 -29.77
C VAL A 367 4.87 8.09 -30.89
N LYS A 368 5.04 7.54 -32.10
CA LYS A 368 5.53 8.32 -33.26
C LYS A 368 4.56 9.43 -33.68
N SER A 369 3.26 9.31 -33.38
CA SER A 369 2.26 10.34 -33.64
C SER A 369 2.15 11.40 -32.55
N GLY A 370 2.95 11.31 -31.47
CA GLY A 370 3.07 12.34 -30.46
C GLY A 370 2.59 11.96 -29.05
N SER A 371 2.10 10.72 -28.85
CA SER A 371 1.76 10.21 -27.52
C SER A 371 3.03 9.80 -26.77
N GLU A 372 2.96 9.75 -25.46
CA GLU A 372 4.00 9.18 -24.61
C GLU A 372 3.72 7.70 -24.30
N TYR A 373 4.74 6.93 -23.92
CA TYR A 373 4.56 5.53 -23.52
C TYR A 373 3.59 5.37 -22.35
N LYS A 374 3.60 6.29 -21.40
CA LYS A 374 2.68 6.29 -20.23
C LYS A 374 1.20 6.46 -20.62
N ASP A 375 0.92 6.97 -21.82
CA ASP A 375 -0.44 7.14 -22.35
C ASP A 375 -1.03 5.83 -22.87
N CYS A 376 -0.21 4.76 -22.98
CA CYS A 376 -0.58 3.45 -23.46
C CYS A 376 -0.70 2.43 -22.31
N ALA A 377 -1.79 1.66 -22.32
CA ALA A 377 -1.97 0.54 -21.38
C ALA A 377 -2.40 -0.74 -22.08
N VAL A 378 -1.78 -1.85 -21.68
CA VAL A 378 -2.20 -3.20 -22.07
C VAL A 378 -2.91 -3.86 -20.90
N LEU A 379 -4.19 -4.18 -21.06
CA LEU A 379 -5.02 -4.75 -20.01
C LEU A 379 -5.25 -6.24 -20.25
N VAL A 380 -4.89 -7.05 -19.26
CA VAL A 380 -5.05 -8.51 -19.27
C VAL A 380 -6.01 -8.96 -18.17
N ARG A 381 -6.72 -10.07 -18.40
CA ARG A 381 -7.60 -10.66 -17.39
C ARG A 381 -6.81 -11.38 -16.29
N ALA A 382 -5.73 -12.03 -16.65
CA ALA A 382 -4.86 -12.73 -15.72
C ALA A 382 -3.40 -12.40 -16.03
N THR A 383 -2.58 -12.36 -15.00
CA THR A 383 -1.17 -12.00 -15.02
C THR A 383 -0.32 -12.82 -16.00
N ALA A 384 -0.63 -14.14 -16.12
CA ALA A 384 0.10 -15.02 -17.03
C ALA A 384 -0.07 -14.63 -18.51
N HIS A 385 -1.14 -13.92 -18.85
CA HIS A 385 -1.40 -13.47 -20.22
C HIS A 385 -0.57 -12.24 -20.62
N ALA A 386 0.04 -11.55 -19.67
CA ALA A 386 0.88 -10.35 -19.91
C ALA A 386 2.26 -10.69 -20.48
N ILE A 387 2.80 -11.86 -20.14
CA ILE A 387 4.20 -12.23 -20.39
C ILE A 387 4.60 -12.08 -21.87
N PRO A 388 3.86 -12.62 -22.85
CA PRO A 388 4.25 -12.50 -24.25
C PRO A 388 4.34 -11.06 -24.76
N PHE A 389 3.47 -10.18 -24.26
CA PHE A 389 3.47 -8.75 -24.60
C PHE A 389 4.66 -8.03 -23.99
N ILE A 390 4.99 -8.33 -22.73
CA ILE A 390 6.15 -7.76 -22.04
C ILE A 390 7.44 -8.15 -22.73
N ASP A 391 7.59 -9.43 -23.05
CA ASP A 391 8.79 -9.96 -23.71
C ASP A 391 9.01 -9.28 -25.07
N GLU A 392 7.96 -9.13 -25.87
CA GLU A 392 8.08 -8.51 -27.20
C GLU A 392 8.30 -7.00 -27.12
N MET A 393 7.63 -6.28 -26.21
CA MET A 393 7.90 -4.86 -25.97
C MET A 393 9.35 -4.65 -25.52
N THR A 394 9.86 -5.50 -24.64
CA THR A 394 11.26 -5.44 -24.19
C THR A 394 12.23 -5.66 -25.34
N ARG A 395 11.98 -6.64 -26.22
CA ARG A 395 12.78 -6.85 -27.46
C ARG A 395 12.73 -5.66 -28.40
N ALA A 396 11.58 -5.01 -28.48
CA ALA A 396 11.40 -3.81 -29.31
C ALA A 396 11.97 -2.54 -28.67
N GLY A 397 12.61 -2.64 -27.50
CA GLY A 397 13.18 -1.48 -26.77
C GLY A 397 12.11 -0.54 -26.19
N ILE A 398 10.87 -1.00 -26.02
CA ILE A 398 9.80 -0.20 -25.43
C ILE A 398 9.88 -0.32 -23.90
N PRO A 399 9.98 0.81 -23.18
CA PRO A 399 9.98 0.79 -21.72
C PRO A 399 8.63 0.34 -21.18
N VAL A 400 8.60 -0.71 -20.35
CA VAL A 400 7.39 -1.32 -19.81
C VAL A 400 7.40 -1.32 -18.30
N THR A 401 6.28 -0.95 -17.68
CA THR A 401 6.02 -1.21 -16.26
C THR A 401 4.91 -2.23 -16.14
N PHE A 402 5.18 -3.32 -15.46
CA PHE A 402 4.19 -4.37 -15.20
C PHE A 402 3.79 -4.37 -13.73
N SER A 403 2.54 -4.03 -13.46
CA SER A 403 1.95 -4.14 -12.14
C SER A 403 1.23 -5.49 -12.03
N GLY A 404 1.97 -6.50 -11.72
CA GLY A 404 1.47 -7.86 -11.48
C GLY A 404 2.45 -8.93 -11.90
N ALA A 405 2.72 -9.84 -11.05
CA ALA A 405 3.10 -11.24 -11.17
C ALA A 405 4.43 -11.74 -11.70
N GLN A 406 5.38 -10.97 -12.10
CA GLN A 406 6.73 -11.36 -11.72
C GLN A 406 6.96 -10.72 -10.35
N GLY A 407 6.49 -11.38 -9.31
CA GLY A 407 6.62 -10.89 -7.96
C GLY A 407 8.06 -10.51 -7.66
N LEU A 408 8.26 -9.61 -6.75
CA LEU A 408 9.56 -9.12 -6.28
C LEU A 408 10.62 -10.22 -6.17
N TYR A 409 10.21 -11.43 -5.75
CA TYR A 409 11.06 -12.61 -5.60
C TYR A 409 11.61 -13.20 -6.91
N HIS A 410 11.08 -12.82 -8.08
CA HIS A 410 11.56 -13.28 -9.39
C HIS A 410 12.52 -12.30 -10.06
N ARG A 411 12.69 -11.10 -9.48
CA ARG A 411 13.64 -10.12 -9.95
C ARG A 411 15.09 -10.60 -9.75
N GLU A 412 15.96 -10.35 -10.72
CA GLU A 412 17.32 -10.87 -10.71
C GLU A 412 18.12 -10.40 -9.49
N GLU A 413 18.02 -9.12 -9.15
CA GLU A 413 18.67 -8.54 -7.97
C GLU A 413 18.19 -9.16 -6.66
N ILE A 414 16.94 -9.58 -6.59
CA ILE A 414 16.38 -10.25 -5.41
C ILE A 414 16.79 -11.71 -5.35
N LYS A 415 16.83 -12.39 -6.50
CA LYS A 415 17.41 -13.73 -6.61
C LYS A 415 18.87 -13.74 -6.18
N ASP A 416 19.62 -12.69 -6.52
CA ASP A 416 20.99 -12.53 -6.08
C ASP A 416 21.07 -12.48 -4.54
N VAL A 417 20.32 -11.58 -3.90
CA VAL A 417 20.26 -11.49 -2.44
C VAL A 417 19.81 -12.81 -1.82
N MET A 418 18.77 -13.45 -2.36
CA MET A 418 18.28 -14.74 -1.89
C MET A 418 19.34 -15.84 -2.00
N CYS A 419 20.10 -15.87 -3.08
CA CYS A 419 21.16 -16.85 -3.26
C CYS A 419 22.33 -16.63 -2.28
N VAL A 420 22.67 -15.37 -1.99
CA VAL A 420 23.62 -15.05 -0.91
C VAL A 420 23.12 -15.62 0.40
N LEU A 421 21.92 -15.26 0.85
CA LEU A 421 21.38 -15.74 2.13
C LEU A 421 21.31 -17.27 2.20
N ARG A 422 20.86 -17.94 1.13
CA ARG A 422 20.81 -19.42 1.06
C ARG A 422 22.18 -20.05 1.19
N SER A 423 23.18 -19.51 0.50
CA SER A 423 24.55 -20.03 0.54
C SER A 423 25.22 -19.84 1.92
N LEU A 424 24.83 -18.78 2.67
CA LEU A 424 25.34 -18.57 4.03
C LEU A 424 24.78 -19.60 5.01
N VAL A 425 23.49 -19.96 4.88
CA VAL A 425 22.84 -20.98 5.72
C VAL A 425 23.25 -22.40 5.30
N ASN A 426 23.28 -22.66 4.01
CA ASN A 426 23.63 -23.96 3.45
C ASN A 426 24.75 -23.80 2.41
N PRO A 427 26.02 -23.93 2.81
CA PRO A 427 27.16 -23.85 1.90
C PRO A 427 27.23 -24.98 0.86
N TYR A 428 26.37 -25.99 1.00
CA TYR A 428 26.25 -27.11 0.05
C TYR A 428 25.13 -26.88 -0.98
N ASP A 429 24.47 -25.74 -0.96
CA ASP A 429 23.57 -25.31 -2.04
C ASP A 429 24.39 -24.77 -3.22
N ASP A 430 24.87 -25.69 -4.04
CA ASP A 430 25.77 -25.39 -5.15
C ASP A 430 25.18 -24.41 -6.16
N ILE A 431 23.84 -24.38 -6.32
CA ILE A 431 23.13 -23.44 -7.23
C ILE A 431 23.21 -22.03 -6.67
N ALA A 432 22.85 -21.86 -5.40
CA ALA A 432 22.92 -20.56 -4.74
C ALA A 432 24.37 -20.05 -4.69
N LEU A 433 25.32 -20.92 -4.34
CA LEU A 433 26.72 -20.57 -4.26
C LEU A 433 27.30 -20.20 -5.64
N PHE A 434 26.93 -20.95 -6.70
CA PHE A 434 27.35 -20.65 -8.07
C PHE A 434 26.83 -19.28 -8.50
N ARG A 435 25.56 -18.96 -8.24
CA ARG A 435 25.00 -17.65 -8.59
C ARG A 435 25.73 -16.53 -7.83
N PHE A 436 26.01 -16.70 -6.55
CA PHE A 436 26.76 -15.73 -5.77
C PHE A 436 28.18 -15.52 -6.33
N LEU A 437 28.89 -16.63 -6.62
CA LEU A 437 30.23 -16.62 -7.21
C LEU A 437 30.24 -15.97 -8.61
N SER A 438 29.14 -16.08 -9.36
CA SER A 438 29.01 -15.56 -10.73
C SER A 438 28.71 -14.06 -10.81
N MET A 439 28.56 -13.37 -9.67
CA MET A 439 28.24 -11.95 -9.68
C MET A 439 29.39 -11.14 -10.32
N PRO A 440 29.06 -10.13 -11.15
CA PRO A 440 30.06 -9.34 -11.88
C PRO A 440 31.10 -8.68 -10.99
N VAL A 441 30.75 -8.39 -9.75
CA VAL A 441 31.63 -7.76 -8.76
C VAL A 441 32.90 -8.58 -8.49
N PHE A 442 32.84 -9.90 -8.59
CA PHE A 442 34.02 -10.77 -8.40
C PHE A 442 34.87 -10.89 -9.66
N LYS A 443 34.40 -10.39 -10.81
CA LYS A 443 35.16 -10.38 -12.08
C LYS A 443 35.75 -11.73 -12.47
N LEU A 444 35.05 -12.83 -12.17
CA LEU A 444 35.45 -14.18 -12.54
C LEU A 444 34.99 -14.51 -13.94
N GLU A 445 35.88 -15.05 -14.76
CA GLU A 445 35.53 -15.44 -16.12
C GLU A 445 34.59 -16.66 -16.13
N GLN A 446 33.60 -16.65 -16.99
CA GLN A 446 32.61 -17.72 -17.12
C GLN A 446 33.27 -19.10 -17.38
N GLY A 447 34.35 -19.13 -18.19
CA GLY A 447 35.10 -20.35 -18.44
C GLY A 447 35.75 -20.91 -17.18
N TYR A 448 36.20 -20.05 -16.25
CA TYR A 448 36.76 -20.45 -14.97
C TYR A 448 35.69 -21.02 -14.04
N LEU A 449 34.54 -20.36 -13.95
CA LEU A 449 33.39 -20.82 -13.16
C LEU A 449 32.90 -22.20 -13.61
N LEU A 450 32.78 -22.42 -14.91
CA LEU A 450 32.41 -23.73 -15.47
C LEU A 450 33.45 -24.84 -15.18
N ARG A 451 34.78 -24.49 -15.12
CA ARG A 451 35.81 -25.45 -14.70
C ARG A 451 35.67 -25.84 -13.23
N LEU A 452 35.37 -24.89 -12.33
CA LEU A 452 35.13 -25.19 -10.91
C LEU A 452 33.93 -26.15 -10.74
N VAL A 453 32.82 -25.88 -11.42
CA VAL A 453 31.64 -26.76 -11.41
C VAL A 453 31.95 -28.13 -12.00
N GLY A 454 32.71 -28.19 -13.12
CA GLY A 454 33.15 -29.44 -13.73
C GLY A 454 34.10 -30.25 -12.83
N LYS A 455 34.94 -29.56 -12.03
CA LYS A 455 35.82 -30.18 -11.02
C LYS A 455 35.00 -30.73 -9.85
N ALA A 456 34.03 -29.96 -9.35
CA ALA A 456 33.08 -30.40 -8.31
C ALA A 456 32.33 -31.67 -8.73
N LYS A 457 31.80 -31.71 -9.93
CA LYS A 457 31.11 -32.87 -10.48
C LYS A 457 32.02 -34.11 -10.63
N ARG A 458 33.27 -33.93 -11.13
CA ARG A 458 34.23 -35.04 -11.28
C ARG A 458 34.68 -35.64 -9.94
N LEU A 459 34.82 -34.78 -8.93
CA LEU A 459 35.22 -35.20 -7.58
C LEU A 459 34.03 -35.68 -6.73
N SER A 460 32.79 -35.54 -7.25
CA SER A 460 31.56 -35.77 -6.48
C SER A 460 31.59 -35.03 -5.14
N ALA A 461 32.13 -33.81 -5.16
CA ALA A 461 32.30 -32.95 -3.99
C ALA A 461 31.46 -31.64 -4.15
N PRO A 462 30.97 -31.07 -3.07
CA PRO A 462 30.29 -29.77 -3.12
C PRO A 462 31.18 -28.67 -3.69
N LEU A 463 30.59 -27.72 -4.37
CA LEU A 463 31.30 -26.57 -4.97
C LEU A 463 32.09 -25.79 -3.91
N SER A 464 31.55 -25.63 -2.70
CA SER A 464 32.24 -24.97 -1.58
C SER A 464 33.55 -25.62 -1.17
N GLU A 465 33.63 -26.97 -1.22
CA GLU A 465 34.87 -27.69 -0.92
C GLU A 465 35.89 -27.53 -2.06
N VAL A 466 35.42 -27.48 -3.29
CA VAL A 466 36.31 -27.29 -4.46
C VAL A 466 36.90 -25.89 -4.44
N ILE A 467 36.12 -24.89 -4.12
CA ILE A 467 36.55 -23.48 -3.99
C ILE A 467 37.66 -23.37 -2.93
N ARG A 468 37.47 -23.95 -1.74
CA ARG A 468 38.50 -23.95 -0.67
C ARG A 468 39.77 -24.67 -1.08
N LYS A 469 39.65 -25.85 -1.71
CA LYS A 469 40.82 -26.58 -2.20
C LYS A 469 41.58 -25.86 -3.31
N GLU A 470 40.90 -25.07 -4.11
CA GLU A 470 41.53 -24.26 -5.17
C GLU A 470 42.31 -23.08 -4.59
N GLU A 471 41.88 -22.54 -3.42
CA GLU A 471 42.63 -21.52 -2.68
C GLU A 471 43.90 -22.10 -2.04
N ASP A 472 43.79 -23.25 -1.35
CA ASP A 472 44.89 -23.88 -0.60
C ASP A 472 45.99 -24.45 -1.52
N ALA A 473 45.61 -24.95 -2.70
CA ALA A 473 46.55 -25.59 -3.66
C ALA A 473 46.08 -25.27 -5.09
N PRO A 474 46.43 -24.09 -5.61
CA PRO A 474 46.06 -23.68 -6.95
C PRO A 474 46.54 -24.67 -8.02
N ASP A 475 45.65 -25.12 -8.89
CA ASP A 475 45.94 -25.96 -10.03
C ASP A 475 46.80 -25.19 -11.08
N LEU A 476 47.53 -25.91 -11.95
CA LEU A 476 48.40 -25.34 -12.99
C LEU A 476 47.66 -24.31 -13.89
N PHE A 477 46.33 -24.40 -13.94
CA PHE A 477 45.42 -23.53 -14.72
C PHE A 477 44.62 -22.53 -13.87
N SER A 478 44.79 -22.52 -12.53
CA SER A 478 44.01 -21.64 -11.61
C SER A 478 44.30 -20.16 -11.80
N GLY A 479 45.49 -19.82 -12.32
CA GLY A 479 45.83 -18.41 -12.66
C GLY A 479 45.12 -17.86 -13.90
N ILE A 480 44.49 -18.72 -14.73
CA ILE A 480 43.85 -18.28 -15.97
C ILE A 480 42.35 -18.01 -15.69
N GLY A 481 42.00 -16.72 -15.62
CA GLY A 481 40.61 -16.29 -15.44
C GLY A 481 40.09 -16.21 -14.00
N SER A 482 40.96 -16.49 -12.98
CA SER A 482 40.59 -16.30 -11.56
C SER A 482 40.92 -14.88 -11.03
N GLY A 483 41.99 -14.26 -11.54
CA GLY A 483 42.45 -12.96 -11.05
C GLY A 483 42.54 -12.91 -9.51
N THR A 484 42.21 -11.78 -8.92
CA THR A 484 42.04 -11.58 -7.46
C THR A 484 40.64 -11.91 -6.97
N GLY A 485 39.72 -12.26 -7.90
CA GLY A 485 38.29 -12.36 -7.61
C GLY A 485 37.91 -13.53 -6.73
N LEU A 486 38.59 -14.69 -6.85
CA LEU A 486 38.26 -15.85 -6.02
C LEU A 486 38.66 -15.63 -4.56
N GLY A 487 39.83 -15.04 -4.29
CA GLY A 487 40.25 -14.71 -2.92
C GLY A 487 39.30 -13.69 -2.30
N LEU A 488 38.91 -12.64 -3.04
CA LEU A 488 37.89 -11.66 -2.59
C LEU A 488 36.56 -12.34 -2.26
N PHE A 489 36.09 -13.26 -3.11
CA PHE A 489 34.86 -14.00 -2.86
C PHE A 489 34.96 -14.80 -1.55
N ILE A 490 36.03 -15.53 -1.33
CA ILE A 490 36.17 -16.35 -0.13
C ILE A 490 36.22 -15.50 1.11
N GLU A 491 36.98 -14.41 1.11
CA GLU A 491 37.04 -13.44 2.22
C GLU A 491 35.64 -12.90 2.56
N GLN A 492 34.90 -12.42 1.57
CA GLN A 492 33.56 -11.86 1.77
C GLN A 492 32.55 -12.94 2.20
N PHE A 493 32.61 -14.12 1.62
CA PHE A 493 31.73 -15.22 1.99
C PHE A 493 31.90 -15.66 3.44
N GLU A 494 33.15 -15.85 3.90
CA GLU A 494 33.41 -16.26 5.30
C GLU A 494 33.05 -15.10 6.27
N ALA A 495 33.31 -13.84 5.91
CA ALA A 495 32.93 -12.70 6.71
C ALA A 495 31.40 -12.57 6.88
N LEU A 496 30.63 -12.74 5.78
CA LEU A 496 29.17 -12.74 5.83
C LEU A 496 28.61 -13.92 6.60
N ARG A 497 29.24 -15.09 6.46
CA ARG A 497 28.84 -16.32 7.15
C ARG A 497 29.04 -16.23 8.66
N GLU A 498 30.15 -15.66 9.10
CA GLU A 498 30.36 -15.39 10.53
C GLU A 498 29.33 -14.43 11.08
N MET A 499 29.06 -13.33 10.35
CA MET A 499 28.06 -12.34 10.74
C MET A 499 26.65 -12.93 10.81
N ALA A 500 26.29 -13.84 9.91
CA ALA A 500 24.97 -14.48 9.85
C ALA A 500 24.65 -15.35 11.09
N LYS A 501 25.66 -15.68 11.94
CA LYS A 501 25.44 -16.44 13.17
C LYS A 501 24.79 -15.60 14.29
N ASP A 502 25.18 -14.34 14.40
CA ASP A 502 24.88 -13.52 15.58
C ASP A 502 24.13 -12.22 15.26
N HIS A 503 23.92 -11.90 13.97
CA HIS A 503 23.30 -10.64 13.57
C HIS A 503 21.98 -10.85 12.85
N PRO A 504 21.04 -9.88 12.94
CA PRO A 504 19.81 -9.88 12.17
C PRO A 504 20.06 -9.95 10.66
N THR A 505 19.12 -10.53 9.92
CA THR A 505 19.23 -10.72 8.47
C THR A 505 19.42 -9.40 7.72
N SER A 506 18.77 -8.31 8.16
CA SER A 506 18.92 -6.99 7.55
C SER A 506 20.37 -6.46 7.60
N HIS A 507 21.10 -6.76 8.68
CA HIS A 507 22.52 -6.38 8.81
C HIS A 507 23.41 -7.18 7.86
N VAL A 508 23.13 -8.48 7.72
CA VAL A 508 23.86 -9.35 6.78
C VAL A 508 23.66 -8.88 5.34
N ILE A 509 22.42 -8.56 4.96
CA ILE A 509 22.11 -7.99 3.63
C ILE A 509 22.81 -6.64 3.44
N GLY A 510 22.75 -5.76 4.44
CA GLY A 510 23.41 -4.44 4.38
C GLY A 510 24.91 -4.55 4.13
N LYS A 511 25.60 -5.50 4.83
CA LYS A 511 27.02 -5.77 4.63
C LYS A 511 27.29 -6.33 3.23
N PHE A 512 26.49 -7.30 2.75
CA PHE A 512 26.61 -7.81 1.40
C PHE A 512 26.49 -6.69 0.36
N LEU A 513 25.45 -5.91 0.41
CA LEU A 513 25.19 -4.84 -0.55
C LEU A 513 26.30 -3.80 -0.61
N LYS A 514 26.97 -3.52 0.52
CA LYS A 514 28.06 -2.56 0.64
C LYS A 514 29.42 -3.14 0.31
N ASP A 515 29.85 -4.14 1.09
CA ASP A 515 31.24 -4.59 1.12
C ASP A 515 31.60 -5.38 -0.14
N VAL A 516 30.64 -6.09 -0.71
CA VAL A 516 30.82 -6.76 -2.00
C VAL A 516 30.77 -5.77 -3.18
N GLY A 517 30.35 -4.51 -2.94
CA GLY A 517 30.25 -3.48 -3.97
C GLY A 517 29.05 -3.61 -4.90
N TYR A 518 28.07 -4.44 -4.55
CA TYR A 518 26.87 -4.66 -5.36
C TYR A 518 26.05 -3.38 -5.57
N LEU A 519 25.94 -2.56 -4.54
CA LEU A 519 25.27 -1.26 -4.62
C LEU A 519 26.04 -0.26 -5.48
N SER A 520 27.37 -0.24 -5.35
CA SER A 520 28.22 0.67 -6.11
C SER A 520 28.13 0.39 -7.62
N GLU A 521 27.96 -0.86 -8.01
CA GLU A 521 27.76 -1.24 -9.41
C GLU A 521 26.39 -0.75 -9.94
N LEU A 522 25.36 -0.79 -9.10
CA LEU A 522 24.03 -0.27 -9.44
C LEU A 522 23.96 1.27 -9.48
N GLU A 523 24.84 1.96 -8.79
CA GLU A 523 24.86 3.44 -8.72
C GLU A 523 25.73 4.10 -9.80
N THR A 524 26.61 3.36 -10.46
CA THR A 524 27.59 3.92 -11.42
C THR A 524 26.98 4.54 -12.66
N ASP A 525 25.83 4.04 -13.13
CA ASP A 525 25.11 4.59 -14.28
C ASP A 525 23.64 4.82 -13.88
N GLN A 526 23.14 6.03 -13.98
CA GLN A 526 21.73 6.38 -13.65
C GLN A 526 20.76 5.94 -14.76
N THR A 527 20.70 4.66 -15.08
CA THR A 527 19.73 4.10 -16.01
C THR A 527 18.42 3.77 -15.28
N ALA A 528 17.28 3.75 -16.00
CA ALA A 528 15.98 3.36 -15.46
C ALA A 528 16.01 1.98 -14.80
N GLU A 529 16.70 1.04 -15.46
CA GLU A 529 16.83 -0.33 -15.02
C GLU A 529 17.53 -0.43 -13.65
N LYS A 530 18.63 0.33 -13.46
CA LYS A 530 19.36 0.33 -12.18
C LYS A 530 18.57 1.02 -11.07
N ALA A 531 17.81 2.07 -11.37
CA ALA A 531 16.91 2.69 -10.42
C ALA A 531 15.79 1.72 -10.00
N GLU A 532 15.24 0.94 -10.93
CA GLU A 532 14.24 -0.11 -10.63
C GLU A 532 14.84 -1.20 -9.73
N LYS A 533 16.05 -1.68 -10.00
CA LYS A 533 16.75 -2.66 -9.16
C LYS A 533 16.93 -2.17 -7.73
N LEU A 534 17.35 -0.91 -7.54
CA LEU A 534 17.48 -0.31 -6.21
C LEU A 534 16.15 -0.22 -5.46
N GLN A 535 15.06 0.13 -6.15
CA GLN A 535 13.72 0.16 -5.56
C GLN A 535 13.22 -1.25 -5.19
N ASN A 536 13.51 -2.26 -6.00
CA ASN A 536 13.19 -3.64 -5.70
C ASN A 536 13.95 -4.13 -4.45
N ILE A 537 15.24 -3.82 -4.32
CA ILE A 537 16.05 -4.13 -3.13
C ILE A 537 15.48 -3.41 -1.90
N ALA A 538 15.07 -2.14 -2.02
CA ALA A 538 14.44 -1.42 -0.94
C ALA A 538 13.10 -2.04 -0.50
N SER A 539 12.28 -2.49 -1.46
CA SER A 539 11.02 -3.18 -1.20
C SER A 539 11.25 -4.53 -0.51
N PHE A 540 12.25 -5.28 -0.96
CA PHE A 540 12.64 -6.54 -0.33
C PHE A 540 13.15 -6.32 1.11
N SER A 541 13.93 -5.26 1.33
CA SER A 541 14.41 -4.88 2.65
C SER A 541 13.28 -4.52 3.62
N LYS A 542 12.15 -3.96 3.13
CA LYS A 542 10.95 -3.74 3.96
C LYS A 542 10.33 -5.07 4.41
N ILE A 543 10.30 -6.08 3.54
CA ILE A 543 9.80 -7.42 3.89
C ILE A 543 10.66 -8.05 4.97
N ILE A 544 11.99 -7.95 4.83
CA ILE A 544 12.92 -8.46 5.85
C ILE A 544 12.71 -7.76 7.20
N ARG A 545 12.52 -6.45 7.18
CA ARG A 545 12.23 -5.69 8.40
C ARG A 545 10.92 -6.12 9.05
N SER A 546 9.84 -6.26 8.27
CA SER A 546 8.57 -6.76 8.80
C SER A 546 8.73 -8.14 9.46
N PHE A 547 9.55 -9.02 8.85
CA PHE A 547 9.90 -10.30 9.47
C PHE A 547 10.60 -10.09 10.83
N GLU A 548 11.58 -9.22 10.91
CA GLU A 548 12.34 -8.96 12.15
C GLU A 548 11.47 -8.34 13.25
N GLU A 549 10.53 -7.48 12.88
CA GLU A 549 9.55 -6.90 13.80
C GLU A 549 8.55 -7.94 14.33
N LEU A 550 8.10 -8.86 13.47
CA LEU A 550 7.21 -9.96 13.85
C LEU A 550 7.92 -11.01 14.72
N ASN A 551 9.22 -11.24 14.47
CA ASN A 551 10.00 -12.31 15.08
C ASN A 551 11.15 -11.77 15.92
N ALA A 552 10.87 -10.90 16.88
CA ALA A 552 11.89 -10.27 17.73
C ALA A 552 12.83 -11.25 18.47
N HIS A 553 12.42 -12.51 18.63
CA HIS A 553 13.18 -13.55 19.31
C HIS A 553 14.12 -14.35 18.39
N ASP A 554 13.84 -14.39 17.09
CA ASP A 554 14.65 -15.09 16.09
C ASP A 554 14.67 -14.36 14.76
N GLN A 555 15.65 -13.49 14.59
CA GLN A 555 15.90 -12.69 13.40
C GLN A 555 16.96 -13.30 12.47
N SER A 556 17.25 -14.59 12.66
CA SER A 556 18.29 -15.32 11.92
C SER A 556 17.97 -15.42 10.43
N VAL A 557 19.04 -15.54 9.63
CA VAL A 557 18.93 -15.75 8.17
C VAL A 557 18.12 -17.02 7.85
N LEU A 558 18.25 -18.07 8.66
CA LEU A 558 17.51 -19.32 8.47
C LEU A 558 15.99 -19.09 8.60
N SER A 559 15.57 -18.45 9.67
CA SER A 559 14.15 -18.16 9.93
C SER A 559 13.58 -17.16 8.93
N CYS A 560 14.38 -16.19 8.51
CA CYS A 560 14.01 -15.25 7.45
C CYS A 560 13.77 -15.96 6.10
N LEU A 561 14.64 -16.88 5.71
CA LEU A 561 14.46 -17.67 4.49
C LEU A 561 13.21 -18.55 4.56
N ALA A 562 12.93 -19.16 5.71
CA ALA A 562 11.71 -19.93 5.93
C ALA A 562 10.45 -19.04 5.81
N TYR A 563 10.50 -17.83 6.34
CA TYR A 563 9.42 -16.83 6.20
C TYR A 563 9.21 -16.44 4.74
N ILE A 564 10.27 -16.13 3.99
CA ILE A 564 10.18 -15.77 2.57
C ILE A 564 9.62 -16.95 1.76
N GLN A 565 10.09 -18.17 2.01
CA GLN A 565 9.57 -19.36 1.33
C GLN A 565 8.08 -19.54 1.60
N ALA A 566 7.65 -19.36 2.83
CA ALA A 566 6.25 -19.44 3.19
C ALA A 566 5.41 -18.37 2.48
N ARG A 567 5.92 -17.13 2.32
CA ARG A 567 5.28 -16.08 1.53
C ARG A 567 5.11 -16.50 0.07
N GLN A 568 6.14 -17.10 -0.52
CA GLN A 568 6.06 -17.60 -1.90
C GLN A 568 5.05 -18.75 -2.04
N ASP A 569 5.00 -19.66 -1.08
CA ASP A 569 4.08 -20.81 -1.06
C ASP A 569 2.60 -20.38 -0.99
N VAL A 570 2.31 -19.27 -0.31
CA VAL A 570 0.98 -18.64 -0.26
C VAL A 570 0.64 -17.91 -1.56
N GLY A 571 1.62 -17.73 -2.45
CA GLY A 571 1.46 -16.94 -3.66
C GLY A 571 1.52 -15.44 -3.41
N ASP A 572 2.13 -15.02 -2.30
CA ASP A 572 2.40 -13.61 -2.03
C ASP A 572 3.29 -13.02 -3.12
N ARG A 573 2.82 -11.93 -3.70
CA ARG A 573 3.46 -11.26 -4.84
C ARG A 573 3.52 -9.76 -4.54
N PRO A 574 4.49 -9.33 -3.75
CA PRO A 574 4.65 -7.92 -3.43
C PRO A 574 4.75 -7.11 -4.72
N SER A 575 3.92 -6.10 -4.82
CA SER A 575 3.96 -5.17 -5.96
C SER A 575 5.19 -4.28 -5.88
N PRO A 576 5.78 -3.89 -7.01
CA PRO A 576 6.79 -2.84 -7.03
C PRO A 576 6.22 -1.52 -6.48
N PRO A 577 7.07 -0.61 -5.97
CA PRO A 577 6.63 0.67 -5.44
C PRO A 577 5.79 1.47 -6.44
N GLU A 578 4.75 2.17 -5.96
CA GLU A 578 3.86 2.99 -6.79
C GLU A 578 4.61 4.12 -7.54
N GLU A 579 5.76 4.55 -7.04
CA GLU A 579 6.62 5.55 -7.67
C GLU A 579 7.11 5.15 -9.07
N LEU A 580 7.11 3.86 -9.40
CA LEU A 580 7.38 3.36 -10.76
C LEU A 580 6.22 3.61 -11.74
N MET A 581 5.03 3.89 -11.24
CA MET A 581 3.86 4.14 -12.07
C MET A 581 3.90 5.50 -12.79
N ASP A 582 4.70 6.44 -12.32
CA ASP A 582 4.81 7.79 -12.90
C ASP A 582 5.87 7.91 -14.00
N ASN A 583 6.61 6.84 -14.29
CA ASN A 583 7.60 6.84 -15.37
C ASN A 583 6.93 6.77 -16.74
N ASN A 584 7.60 7.36 -17.75
CA ASN A 584 7.17 7.26 -19.15
C ASN A 584 7.38 5.84 -19.71
N THR A 585 6.52 4.92 -19.29
CA THR A 585 6.55 3.50 -19.64
C THR A 585 5.16 3.01 -19.99
N VAL A 586 5.04 2.06 -20.92
CA VAL A 586 3.77 1.38 -21.21
C VAL A 586 3.32 0.61 -19.96
N LYS A 587 2.07 0.81 -19.55
CA LYS A 587 1.51 0.12 -18.38
C LYS A 587 0.86 -1.20 -18.79
N VAL A 588 1.41 -2.32 -18.33
CA VAL A 588 0.77 -3.63 -18.48
C VAL A 588 0.12 -3.98 -17.14
N LEU A 589 -1.20 -4.15 -17.14
CA LEU A 589 -2.00 -4.26 -15.91
C LEU A 589 -3.04 -5.36 -16.02
N THR A 590 -3.40 -5.98 -14.89
CA THR A 590 -4.67 -6.70 -14.86
C THR A 590 -5.83 -5.69 -14.86
N VAL A 591 -7.00 -6.09 -15.36
CA VAL A 591 -8.17 -5.20 -15.37
C VAL A 591 -8.51 -4.72 -13.95
N HIS A 592 -8.40 -5.57 -12.93
CA HIS A 592 -8.63 -5.15 -11.54
C HIS A 592 -7.67 -4.05 -11.09
N ALA A 593 -6.39 -4.17 -11.45
CA ALA A 593 -5.38 -3.17 -11.11
C ALA A 593 -5.54 -1.85 -11.89
N SER A 594 -6.28 -1.85 -13.00
CA SER A 594 -6.55 -0.64 -13.78
C SER A 594 -7.70 0.21 -13.24
N LYS A 595 -8.47 -0.30 -12.24
CA LYS A 595 -9.56 0.46 -11.63
C LYS A 595 -9.00 1.73 -10.98
N GLY A 596 -9.63 2.87 -11.24
CA GLY A 596 -9.14 4.19 -10.81
C GLY A 596 -8.15 4.87 -11.77
N LEU A 597 -7.53 4.12 -12.70
CA LEU A 597 -6.60 4.67 -13.69
C LEU A 597 -7.33 5.03 -15.01
N GLU A 598 -6.61 5.76 -15.89
CA GLU A 598 -7.10 6.17 -17.21
C GLU A 598 -5.94 6.40 -18.17
N PHE A 599 -6.11 6.04 -19.45
CA PHE A 599 -5.08 6.09 -20.48
C PHE A 599 -5.63 6.60 -21.81
N GLU A 600 -4.82 7.25 -22.62
CA GLU A 600 -5.22 7.69 -23.96
C GLU A 600 -5.52 6.48 -24.86
N HIS A 601 -4.68 5.45 -24.79
CA HIS A 601 -4.75 4.26 -25.62
C HIS A 601 -4.80 3.01 -24.76
N VAL A 602 -5.88 2.26 -24.86
CA VAL A 602 -6.06 1.01 -24.11
C VAL A 602 -6.14 -0.17 -25.09
N PHE A 603 -5.32 -1.18 -24.80
CA PHE A 603 -5.31 -2.48 -25.50
C PHE A 603 -5.84 -3.54 -24.56
N MET A 604 -7.04 -4.04 -24.83
CA MET A 604 -7.62 -5.21 -24.16
C MET A 604 -7.26 -6.44 -24.99
N VAL A 605 -6.46 -7.32 -24.43
CA VAL A 605 -5.87 -8.45 -25.19
C VAL A 605 -6.35 -9.81 -24.68
N ASP A 606 -6.10 -10.87 -25.47
CA ASP A 606 -6.50 -12.26 -25.13
C ASP A 606 -8.01 -12.44 -24.91
N LEU A 607 -8.84 -11.73 -25.67
CA LEU A 607 -10.29 -11.70 -25.50
C LEU A 607 -10.97 -12.95 -26.11
N VAL A 608 -10.73 -14.12 -25.49
CA VAL A 608 -11.32 -15.40 -25.88
C VAL A 608 -12.06 -16.07 -24.73
N GLN A 609 -12.99 -16.96 -25.06
CA GLN A 609 -13.77 -17.74 -24.08
C GLN A 609 -12.85 -18.54 -23.15
N ASN A 610 -13.20 -18.59 -21.86
CA ASN A 610 -12.43 -19.21 -20.78
C ASN A 610 -11.11 -18.50 -20.39
N ARG A 611 -10.80 -17.36 -21.03
CA ARG A 611 -9.78 -16.40 -20.58
C ARG A 611 -10.44 -15.11 -20.12
N PHE A 612 -11.27 -14.49 -20.97
CA PHE A 612 -12.11 -13.35 -20.64
C PHE A 612 -13.47 -13.47 -21.36
N PRO A 613 -14.54 -13.98 -20.73
CA PRO A 613 -14.69 -14.33 -19.29
C PRO A 613 -13.81 -15.51 -18.84
N SER A 614 -13.37 -15.44 -17.59
CA SER A 614 -12.64 -16.54 -16.95
C SER A 614 -13.56 -17.71 -16.61
N ILE A 615 -12.97 -18.89 -16.38
CA ILE A 615 -13.73 -20.05 -15.91
C ILE A 615 -14.19 -19.79 -14.47
N ASN A 616 -15.46 -20.04 -14.20
CA ASN A 616 -15.99 -19.97 -12.83
C ASN A 616 -15.36 -21.08 -11.97
N ARG A 617 -14.51 -20.69 -11.03
CA ARG A 617 -13.92 -21.57 -10.03
C ARG A 617 -14.71 -21.41 -8.75
N ARG A 618 -15.28 -22.50 -8.25
CA ARG A 618 -15.94 -22.51 -6.95
C ARG A 618 -14.90 -22.33 -5.85
N ASP A 619 -15.26 -21.58 -4.82
CA ASP A 619 -14.42 -21.46 -3.63
C ASP A 619 -14.22 -22.85 -3.03
N PRO A 620 -13.00 -23.21 -2.62
CA PRO A 620 -12.72 -24.50 -2.00
C PRO A 620 -13.55 -24.74 -0.73
N ILE A 621 -13.89 -23.67 -0.01
CA ILE A 621 -14.75 -23.66 1.16
C ILE A 621 -15.71 -22.48 1.02
N ALA A 622 -16.92 -22.74 0.55
CA ALA A 622 -17.95 -21.72 0.40
C ALA A 622 -18.65 -21.42 1.73
N VAL A 623 -19.13 -20.19 1.92
CA VAL A 623 -20.03 -19.85 3.01
C VAL A 623 -21.43 -20.41 2.67
N PRO A 624 -22.10 -21.09 3.61
CA PRO A 624 -23.46 -21.56 3.39
C PRO A 624 -24.40 -20.41 3.04
N PRO A 625 -25.22 -20.53 1.98
CA PRO A 625 -26.12 -19.46 1.53
C PRO A 625 -27.09 -18.98 2.62
N GLU A 626 -27.50 -19.86 3.52
CA GLU A 626 -28.43 -19.61 4.61
C GLU A 626 -27.84 -18.68 5.69
N LEU A 627 -26.51 -18.54 5.70
CA LEU A 627 -25.81 -17.64 6.62
C LEU A 627 -25.59 -16.23 6.03
N LEU A 628 -25.74 -16.09 4.71
CA LEU A 628 -25.57 -14.80 4.04
C LEU A 628 -26.73 -13.86 4.36
N THR A 629 -26.41 -12.59 4.61
CA THR A 629 -27.40 -11.58 5.00
C THR A 629 -28.24 -11.13 3.80
N THR A 630 -27.61 -11.07 2.62
CA THR A 630 -28.25 -10.63 1.36
C THR A 630 -27.78 -11.50 0.21
N VAL A 631 -28.73 -12.08 -0.52
CA VAL A 631 -28.45 -12.88 -1.72
C VAL A 631 -29.13 -12.23 -2.91
N ILE A 632 -28.35 -11.75 -3.88
CA ILE A 632 -28.90 -11.37 -5.18
C ILE A 632 -29.00 -12.66 -6.01
N GLU A 633 -30.21 -13.07 -6.30
CA GLU A 633 -30.50 -14.24 -7.15
C GLU A 633 -30.20 -13.92 -8.62
N ASP A 634 -28.93 -13.80 -8.98
CA ASP A 634 -28.51 -13.76 -10.39
C ASP A 634 -27.96 -15.14 -10.81
N PRO A 635 -28.68 -15.88 -11.65
CA PRO A 635 -28.25 -17.20 -12.13
C PRO A 635 -26.92 -17.17 -12.88
N ASN A 636 -26.56 -16.01 -13.41
CA ASN A 636 -25.34 -15.76 -14.18
C ASN A 636 -24.36 -14.85 -13.44
N ALA A 637 -24.38 -14.82 -12.10
CA ALA A 637 -23.61 -13.88 -11.27
C ALA A 637 -22.13 -13.75 -11.68
N HIS A 638 -21.44 -14.87 -11.95
CA HIS A 638 -20.05 -14.86 -12.43
C HIS A 638 -19.89 -14.16 -13.79
N ARG A 639 -20.81 -14.43 -14.72
CA ARG A 639 -20.76 -13.80 -16.05
C ARG A 639 -21.08 -12.32 -15.98
N SER A 640 -22.03 -11.96 -15.13
CA SER A 640 -22.38 -10.55 -14.87
C SER A 640 -21.22 -9.78 -14.26
N GLU A 641 -20.46 -10.40 -13.36
CA GLU A 641 -19.24 -9.81 -12.78
C GLU A 641 -18.13 -9.64 -13.83
N GLU A 642 -17.87 -10.68 -14.63
CA GLU A 642 -16.88 -10.62 -15.72
C GLU A 642 -17.26 -9.54 -16.77
N ARG A 643 -18.58 -9.31 -17.02
CA ARG A 643 -19.03 -8.24 -17.91
C ARG A 643 -18.82 -6.84 -17.29
N ARG A 644 -19.02 -6.69 -15.99
CA ARG A 644 -18.63 -5.44 -15.28
C ARG A 644 -17.12 -5.21 -15.38
N LEU A 645 -16.33 -6.27 -15.27
CA LEU A 645 -14.88 -6.18 -15.44
C LEU A 645 -14.51 -5.73 -16.85
N PHE A 646 -15.19 -6.26 -17.89
CA PHE A 646 -15.02 -5.80 -19.27
C PHE A 646 -15.42 -4.32 -19.43
N TYR A 647 -16.54 -3.90 -18.85
CA TYR A 647 -16.99 -2.51 -18.81
C TYR A 647 -15.96 -1.58 -18.13
N VAL A 648 -15.42 -2.01 -17.00
CA VAL A 648 -14.36 -1.27 -16.31
C VAL A 648 -13.12 -1.13 -17.19
N ALA A 649 -12.68 -2.20 -17.87
CA ALA A 649 -11.51 -2.17 -18.75
C ALA A 649 -11.72 -1.21 -19.93
N ALA A 650 -12.86 -1.32 -20.62
CA ALA A 650 -13.19 -0.47 -21.76
C ALA A 650 -13.24 1.02 -21.38
N THR A 651 -13.84 1.35 -20.22
CA THR A 651 -13.97 2.73 -19.72
C THR A 651 -12.67 3.30 -19.13
N ARG A 652 -11.53 2.58 -19.21
CA ARG A 652 -10.20 3.15 -18.91
C ARG A 652 -9.67 3.98 -20.09
N ALA A 653 -10.16 3.72 -21.30
CA ALA A 653 -9.74 4.42 -22.50
C ALA A 653 -10.31 5.83 -22.58
N LYS A 654 -9.46 6.81 -22.92
CA LYS A 654 -9.85 8.18 -23.23
C LYS A 654 -10.18 8.31 -24.71
N ALA A 655 -9.23 8.07 -25.60
CA ALA A 655 -9.35 8.29 -27.03
C ALA A 655 -9.48 7.01 -27.86
N ASN A 656 -8.64 6.02 -27.62
CA ASN A 656 -8.60 4.82 -28.46
C ASN A 656 -8.72 3.53 -27.62
N LEU A 657 -9.60 2.66 -28.07
CA LEU A 657 -9.80 1.34 -27.49
C LEU A 657 -9.58 0.26 -28.55
N TYR A 658 -8.61 -0.63 -28.28
CA TYR A 658 -8.27 -1.78 -29.11
C TYR A 658 -8.63 -3.05 -28.34
N MET A 659 -9.41 -3.92 -28.94
CA MET A 659 -9.83 -5.22 -28.40
C MET A 659 -9.27 -6.29 -29.32
N THR A 660 -8.40 -7.17 -28.80
CA THR A 660 -7.71 -8.14 -29.66
C THR A 660 -7.97 -9.57 -29.23
N TYR A 661 -8.05 -10.47 -30.19
CA TYR A 661 -8.13 -11.90 -29.96
C TYR A 661 -7.55 -12.70 -31.13
N SER A 662 -7.17 -13.96 -30.87
CA SER A 662 -6.58 -14.86 -31.83
C SER A 662 -7.25 -16.24 -31.83
N ASP A 663 -7.26 -16.91 -32.96
CA ASP A 663 -7.78 -18.29 -33.09
C ASP A 663 -6.87 -19.29 -32.36
N TYR A 664 -5.54 -19.09 -32.42
CA TYR A 664 -4.56 -20.03 -31.85
C TYR A 664 -3.58 -19.34 -30.93
N TYR A 665 -3.53 -19.75 -29.64
CA TYR A 665 -2.58 -19.24 -28.63
C TYR A 665 -1.41 -20.21 -28.40
N ALA A 666 -1.72 -21.45 -28.07
CA ALA A 666 -0.74 -22.51 -27.92
C ALA A 666 -1.34 -23.85 -28.37
N GLY A 667 -0.58 -24.64 -29.10
CA GLY A 667 -1.02 -25.91 -29.59
C GLY A 667 -2.02 -25.82 -30.77
N ARG A 668 -2.80 -26.89 -31.00
CA ARG A 668 -3.70 -27.04 -32.16
C ARG A 668 -5.18 -26.69 -31.85
N ARG A 669 -5.48 -26.23 -30.65
CA ARG A 669 -6.87 -25.91 -30.26
C ARG A 669 -7.23 -24.53 -30.78
N ARG A 670 -8.32 -24.48 -31.57
CA ARG A 670 -8.93 -23.21 -31.96
C ARG A 670 -9.78 -22.66 -30.81
N TRP A 671 -9.55 -21.39 -30.43
CA TRP A 671 -10.30 -20.67 -29.44
C TRP A 671 -11.47 -19.91 -30.07
N LYS A 672 -12.52 -19.69 -29.28
CA LYS A 672 -13.66 -18.86 -29.70
C LYS A 672 -13.47 -17.44 -29.15
N PRO A 673 -13.89 -16.41 -29.87
CA PRO A 673 -13.89 -15.06 -29.37
C PRO A 673 -14.71 -14.97 -28.08
N SER A 674 -14.33 -14.01 -27.22
CA SER A 674 -15.10 -13.67 -26.02
C SER A 674 -16.53 -13.30 -26.38
N GLN A 675 -17.51 -13.74 -25.61
CA GLN A 675 -18.89 -13.31 -25.83
C GLN A 675 -19.03 -11.77 -25.70
N PHE A 676 -18.20 -11.09 -24.87
CA PHE A 676 -18.23 -9.65 -24.72
C PHE A 676 -17.75 -8.92 -25.98
N VAL A 677 -16.80 -9.52 -26.71
CA VAL A 677 -16.39 -9.05 -28.04
C VAL A 677 -17.50 -9.16 -29.03
N ASN A 678 -18.22 -10.29 -29.03
CA ASN A 678 -19.39 -10.45 -29.90
C ASN A 678 -20.48 -9.43 -29.56
N GLU A 679 -20.81 -9.24 -28.30
CA GLU A 679 -21.75 -8.22 -27.80
C GLU A 679 -21.33 -6.79 -28.25
N ALA A 680 -20.02 -6.49 -28.22
CA ALA A 680 -19.49 -5.21 -28.69
C ALA A 680 -19.64 -5.02 -30.20
N ILE A 681 -19.37 -6.07 -31.01
CA ILE A 681 -19.56 -6.03 -32.47
C ILE A 681 -21.06 -5.90 -32.83
N GLU A 682 -21.90 -6.71 -32.20
CA GLU A 682 -23.38 -6.72 -32.43
C GLU A 682 -24.01 -5.37 -32.06
N SER A 683 -23.40 -4.61 -31.12
CA SER A 683 -23.86 -3.27 -30.77
C SER A 683 -23.79 -2.26 -31.91
N GLY A 684 -22.96 -2.50 -32.91
CA GLY A 684 -22.67 -1.57 -34.01
C GLY A 684 -21.75 -0.41 -33.66
N PHE A 685 -21.25 -0.35 -32.40
CA PHE A 685 -20.33 0.70 -31.93
C PHE A 685 -18.86 0.29 -31.92
N ALA A 686 -18.54 -0.93 -32.41
CA ALA A 686 -17.17 -1.41 -32.55
C ALA A 686 -16.92 -1.87 -33.99
N GLU A 687 -15.78 -1.54 -34.56
CA GLU A 687 -15.35 -1.93 -35.91
C GLU A 687 -14.56 -3.23 -35.84
N LEU A 688 -14.99 -4.26 -36.58
CA LEU A 688 -14.25 -5.52 -36.71
C LEU A 688 -13.22 -5.42 -37.84
N ILE A 689 -11.98 -5.72 -37.55
CA ILE A 689 -10.86 -5.74 -38.48
C ILE A 689 -10.27 -7.17 -38.51
N GLU A 690 -10.38 -7.84 -39.67
CA GLU A 690 -9.78 -9.14 -39.89
C GLU A 690 -8.33 -8.97 -40.35
N LYS A 691 -7.41 -9.66 -39.72
CA LYS A 691 -5.99 -9.68 -40.11
C LYS A 691 -5.50 -11.13 -40.27
N PRO A 692 -5.85 -11.81 -41.39
CA PRO A 692 -5.34 -13.13 -41.67
C PRO A 692 -3.84 -13.12 -41.97
N LEU A 693 -3.17 -14.28 -41.78
CA LEU A 693 -1.77 -14.48 -42.17
C LEU A 693 -1.57 -14.13 -43.66
N SER A 694 -0.66 -13.19 -43.95
CA SER A 694 -0.22 -12.99 -45.32
C SER A 694 0.83 -14.04 -45.67
N GLU A 695 0.70 -14.69 -46.83
CA GLU A 695 1.63 -15.73 -47.34
C GLU A 695 3.11 -15.25 -47.46
N LYS A 696 3.43 -13.98 -47.08
CA LYS A 696 4.77 -13.40 -47.24
C LYS A 696 5.48 -13.17 -45.88
N GLU A 697 4.89 -13.49 -44.72
CA GLU A 697 5.47 -13.23 -43.42
C GLU A 697 6.19 -14.44 -42.80
N ASP A 698 6.04 -15.62 -43.37
CA ASP A 698 6.71 -16.84 -42.87
C ASP A 698 8.27 -16.80 -42.98
N ASP A 699 8.81 -15.97 -43.89
CA ASP A 699 10.25 -15.94 -44.17
C ASP A 699 11.06 -14.87 -43.35
N LYS A 700 10.40 -13.99 -42.57
CA LYS A 700 11.07 -12.90 -41.85
C LYS A 700 11.29 -13.14 -40.38
N MET A 701 10.92 -14.30 -39.86
CA MET A 701 10.98 -14.61 -38.43
C MET A 701 12.32 -15.17 -37.94
N VAL A 702 13.37 -15.09 -38.75
CA VAL A 702 14.73 -15.49 -38.33
C VAL A 702 15.71 -14.36 -38.60
N VAL A 703 16.31 -13.84 -37.53
CA VAL A 703 17.52 -13.01 -37.45
C VAL A 703 17.38 -11.53 -37.76
N ALA A 704 17.43 -10.75 -36.75
CA ALA A 704 18.16 -9.47 -36.73
C ALA A 704 18.68 -9.16 -35.33
N THR A 705 19.88 -9.64 -35.07
CA THR A 705 20.76 -9.04 -34.08
C THR A 705 21.64 -8.06 -34.82
N GLN A 706 21.55 -6.75 -34.55
CA GLN A 706 22.72 -5.84 -34.70
C GLN A 706 22.51 -4.57 -33.88
N ASP A 707 23.57 -4.29 -33.11
CA ASP A 707 23.83 -3.11 -32.31
C ASP A 707 23.60 -1.80 -33.08
N GLU A 708 22.93 -0.82 -32.47
CA GLU A 708 23.23 0.60 -32.65
C GLU A 708 23.08 1.33 -31.31
N GLY A 709 24.18 1.98 -31.02
CA GLY A 709 24.64 2.75 -29.90
C GLY A 709 23.63 3.49 -29.01
N ASP A 710 23.89 3.31 -27.74
CA ASP A 710 23.41 4.09 -26.60
C ASP A 710 23.38 5.60 -26.82
N LYS A 711 22.21 6.17 -26.72
CA LYS A 711 22.06 7.56 -26.30
C LYS A 711 21.56 7.60 -24.87
N PRO A 712 22.19 8.36 -23.96
CA PRO A 712 21.77 8.39 -22.55
C PRO A 712 20.40 9.03 -22.43
N LEU A 713 19.44 8.27 -21.95
CA LEU A 713 18.14 8.79 -21.50
C LEU A 713 18.35 9.57 -20.21
N VAL A 714 18.27 10.88 -20.31
CA VAL A 714 18.27 11.79 -19.17
C VAL A 714 16.97 11.55 -18.40
N PHE A 715 17.06 10.92 -17.21
CA PHE A 715 15.96 10.81 -16.28
C PHE A 715 15.62 12.19 -15.71
N GLY A 716 14.71 12.89 -16.38
CA GLY A 716 13.93 13.93 -15.76
C GLY A 716 12.79 13.27 -14.99
N LEU A 717 12.91 13.15 -13.67
CA LEU A 717 11.72 13.15 -12.84
C LEU A 717 10.92 14.37 -13.24
N ASP A 718 9.71 14.20 -13.75
CA ASP A 718 8.82 15.34 -14.03
C ASP A 718 8.39 15.93 -12.68
N ARG A 719 9.24 16.81 -12.15
CA ARG A 719 9.13 17.45 -10.83
C ARG A 719 8.24 18.69 -10.87
N GLN A 720 7.67 19.03 -12.03
CA GLN A 720 7.05 20.35 -12.21
C GLN A 720 5.59 20.44 -11.75
N HIS A 721 4.91 19.35 -11.39
CA HIS A 721 3.47 19.39 -11.07
C HIS A 721 3.01 18.67 -9.79
N ARG A 722 3.91 18.15 -8.95
CA ARG A 722 3.52 17.67 -7.62
C ARG A 722 3.92 18.66 -6.54
N SER A 723 2.98 19.04 -5.68
CA SER A 723 3.28 19.77 -4.45
C SER A 723 4.27 18.94 -3.62
N LEU A 724 5.47 19.48 -3.41
CA LEU A 724 6.49 18.80 -2.60
C LEU A 724 5.98 18.75 -1.15
N ARG A 725 5.77 17.55 -0.63
CA ARG A 725 5.39 17.34 0.77
C ARG A 725 6.64 17.13 1.63
N LEU A 726 6.87 18.01 2.56
CA LEU A 726 7.98 17.94 3.51
C LEU A 726 7.47 17.85 4.95
N SER A 727 8.32 17.37 5.83
CA SER A 727 8.22 17.55 7.27
C SER A 727 9.54 18.16 7.77
N PHE A 728 9.56 18.68 8.99
CA PHE A 728 10.79 19.15 9.60
C PHE A 728 11.89 18.06 9.54
N SER A 729 11.53 16.80 9.85
CA SER A 729 12.50 15.69 9.79
C SER A 729 13.08 15.48 8.39
N ARG A 730 12.29 15.66 7.32
CA ARG A 730 12.77 15.57 5.92
C ARG A 730 13.74 16.70 5.61
N ILE A 731 13.40 17.92 5.99
CA ILE A 731 14.25 19.10 5.81
C ILE A 731 15.58 18.91 6.55
N ASN A 732 15.53 18.58 7.81
CA ASN A 732 16.71 18.35 8.64
C ASN A 732 17.61 17.22 8.12
N THR A 733 16.99 16.13 7.59
CA THR A 733 17.76 15.04 6.97
C THR A 733 18.50 15.51 5.72
N PHE A 734 17.87 16.34 4.88
CA PHE A 734 18.49 16.87 3.67
C PHE A 734 19.64 17.84 4.00
N GLU A 735 19.42 18.74 4.95
CA GLU A 735 20.47 19.69 5.41
C GLU A 735 21.65 18.98 6.06
N THR A 736 21.39 17.90 6.81
CA THR A 736 22.44 17.07 7.39
C THR A 736 23.26 16.38 6.32
N CYS A 737 22.60 15.69 5.40
CA CYS A 737 23.25 15.01 4.27
C CYS A 737 22.25 14.73 3.15
N PRO A 738 22.39 15.39 1.97
CA PRO A 738 21.51 15.12 0.84
C PRO A 738 21.51 13.65 0.38
N LEU A 739 22.65 12.94 0.49
CA LEU A 739 22.71 11.51 0.18
C LEU A 739 21.92 10.67 1.19
N LYS A 740 21.93 11.02 2.49
CA LYS A 740 21.07 10.39 3.52
C LYS A 740 19.59 10.60 3.15
N TYR A 741 19.22 11.82 2.74
CA TYR A 741 17.87 12.10 2.27
C TYR A 741 17.48 11.25 1.06
N LYS A 742 18.40 11.09 0.07
CA LYS A 742 18.21 10.23 -1.09
C LYS A 742 17.94 8.78 -0.69
N PHE A 743 18.76 8.20 0.19
CA PHE A 743 18.57 6.84 0.67
C PHE A 743 17.24 6.67 1.43
N ARG A 744 16.93 7.60 2.33
CA ARG A 744 15.76 7.49 3.20
C ARG A 744 14.43 7.75 2.48
N TYR A 745 14.34 8.81 1.67
CA TYR A 745 13.08 9.31 1.13
C TYR A 745 12.89 9.09 -0.35
N LEU A 746 13.95 8.99 -1.15
CA LEU A 746 13.86 8.69 -2.57
C LEU A 746 13.99 7.19 -2.85
N TYR A 747 14.99 6.55 -2.23
CA TYR A 747 15.15 5.10 -2.33
C TYR A 747 14.33 4.33 -1.31
N SER A 748 13.73 5.03 -0.35
CA SER A 748 12.91 4.44 0.71
C SER A 748 13.62 3.31 1.47
N LEU A 749 14.95 3.40 1.60
CA LEU A 749 15.71 2.43 2.36
C LEU A 749 15.36 2.55 3.85
N PRO A 750 15.02 1.45 4.51
CA PRO A 750 14.62 1.48 5.90
C PRO A 750 15.77 1.95 6.81
N GLU A 751 15.45 2.77 7.79
CA GLU A 751 16.36 3.05 8.91
C GLU A 751 16.19 2.01 10.01
N PRO A 752 17.27 1.48 10.59
CA PRO A 752 17.17 0.70 11.81
C PRO A 752 16.57 1.56 12.92
N LEU A 753 15.67 0.98 13.71
CA LEU A 753 15.19 1.66 14.91
C LEU A 753 16.38 1.89 15.85
N SER A 754 16.70 3.15 16.11
CA SER A 754 17.77 3.47 17.06
C SER A 754 17.21 3.51 18.49
N HIS A 755 18.01 3.11 19.47
CA HIS A 755 17.65 3.21 20.89
C HIS A 755 17.22 4.64 21.27
N ALA A 756 17.80 5.66 20.63
CA ALA A 756 17.48 7.06 20.91
C ALA A 756 16.05 7.41 20.44
N ALA A 757 15.67 6.95 19.24
CA ALA A 757 14.32 7.16 18.71
C ALA A 757 13.27 6.39 19.54
N SER A 758 13.53 5.11 19.86
CA SER A 758 12.65 4.29 20.69
C SER A 758 12.48 4.88 22.10
N PHE A 759 13.57 5.34 22.69
CA PHE A 759 13.56 5.99 24.00
C PHE A 759 12.77 7.30 23.99
N GLY A 760 13.04 8.18 23.03
CA GLY A 760 12.32 9.45 22.86
C GLY A 760 10.83 9.22 22.67
N SER A 761 10.44 8.34 21.75
CA SER A 761 9.03 8.01 21.49
C SER A 761 8.34 7.44 22.72
N SER A 762 9.01 6.57 23.50
CA SER A 762 8.44 6.02 24.73
C SER A 762 8.10 7.10 25.76
N VAL A 763 9.02 8.05 25.97
CA VAL A 763 8.83 9.16 26.91
C VAL A 763 7.75 10.13 26.41
N HIS A 764 7.77 10.51 25.12
CA HIS A 764 6.76 11.40 24.53
C HIS A 764 5.35 10.80 24.62
N ASN A 765 5.18 9.53 24.27
CA ASN A 765 3.89 8.86 24.33
C ASN A 765 3.34 8.75 25.76
N ALA A 766 4.22 8.51 26.74
CA ALA A 766 3.84 8.50 28.14
C ALA A 766 3.35 9.88 28.61
N LEU A 767 4.09 10.94 28.31
CA LEU A 767 3.71 12.31 28.65
C LEU A 767 2.42 12.75 27.94
N ASN A 768 2.28 12.42 26.66
CA ASN A 768 1.06 12.72 25.93
C ASN A 768 -0.15 12.05 26.58
N SER A 769 -0.07 10.76 26.87
CA SER A 769 -1.15 10.02 27.52
C SER A 769 -1.45 10.55 28.93
N PHE A 770 -0.44 10.97 29.67
CA PHE A 770 -0.58 11.56 30.98
C PHE A 770 -1.31 12.91 30.92
N TYR A 771 -0.89 13.81 30.04
CA TYR A 771 -1.55 15.10 29.86
C TYR A 771 -2.95 14.98 29.24
N GLN A 772 -3.20 13.96 28.45
CA GLN A 772 -4.54 13.69 27.95
C GLN A 772 -5.49 13.32 29.09
N ARG A 773 -5.06 12.48 30.04
CA ARG A 773 -5.83 12.14 31.25
C ARG A 773 -6.12 13.38 32.09
N LEU A 774 -5.11 14.23 32.30
CA LEU A 774 -5.27 15.50 33.02
C LEU A 774 -6.29 16.42 32.33
N LYS A 775 -6.24 16.53 31.00
CA LYS A 775 -7.15 17.33 30.19
C LYS A 775 -8.59 16.80 30.24
N ASP A 776 -8.76 15.50 30.33
CA ASP A 776 -10.07 14.83 30.44
C ASP A 776 -10.66 14.92 31.85
N GLY A 777 -9.94 15.58 32.78
CA GLY A 777 -10.41 15.86 34.16
C GLY A 777 -10.19 14.69 35.14
N HIS A 778 -9.33 13.73 34.79
CA HIS A 778 -8.95 12.67 35.70
C HIS A 778 -7.85 13.12 36.67
N ASP A 779 -7.89 12.55 37.86
CA ASP A 779 -6.79 12.70 38.81
C ASP A 779 -5.54 11.99 38.27
N VAL A 780 -4.40 12.69 38.31
CA VAL A 780 -3.13 12.16 37.81
C VAL A 780 -2.18 11.95 39.00
N SER A 781 -1.46 10.87 39.00
CA SER A 781 -0.47 10.50 40.00
C SER A 781 0.85 10.05 39.40
N LEU A 782 1.87 9.95 40.20
CA LEU A 782 3.16 9.42 39.77
C LEU A 782 3.05 7.95 39.37
N GLU A 783 2.20 7.18 40.07
CA GLU A 783 1.93 5.78 39.72
C GLU A 783 1.31 5.66 38.35
N LEU A 784 0.32 6.51 38.02
CA LEU A 784 -0.29 6.54 36.69
C LEU A 784 0.76 6.86 35.60
N LEU A 785 1.65 7.82 35.85
CA LEU A 785 2.71 8.14 34.89
C LEU A 785 3.64 6.94 34.65
N ARG A 786 3.93 6.16 35.70
CA ARG A 786 4.73 4.95 35.59
C ARG A 786 4.04 3.86 34.77
N GLU A 787 2.76 3.62 35.05
CA GLU A 787 1.96 2.66 34.27
C GLU A 787 1.93 3.04 32.79
N LEU A 788 1.72 4.33 32.49
CA LEU A 788 1.72 4.83 31.11
C LEU A 788 3.09 4.69 30.46
N TYR A 789 4.18 4.93 31.20
CA TYR A 789 5.53 4.76 30.68
C TYR A 789 5.84 3.28 30.39
N ASP A 790 5.47 2.37 31.28
CA ASP A 790 5.63 0.95 31.06
C ASP A 790 4.80 0.44 29.87
N LYS A 791 3.59 0.96 29.72
CA LYS A 791 2.72 0.67 28.57
C LYS A 791 3.29 1.14 27.24
N HIS A 792 3.86 2.34 27.20
CA HIS A 792 4.40 2.95 25.98
C HIS A 792 5.88 2.65 25.74
N TRP A 793 6.48 1.76 26.53
CA TRP A 793 7.87 1.40 26.35
C TRP A 793 8.10 0.64 25.05
N ILE A 794 9.00 1.15 24.18
CA ILE A 794 9.39 0.53 22.92
C ILE A 794 10.70 -0.23 23.15
N PRO A 795 10.72 -1.57 23.15
CA PRO A 795 11.90 -2.37 23.51
C PRO A 795 12.91 -2.56 22.37
N LEU A 796 12.76 -1.86 21.23
CA LEU A 796 13.53 -2.07 20.01
C LEU A 796 14.69 -1.08 19.89
N GLY A 797 15.76 -1.47 19.17
CA GLY A 797 16.90 -0.61 18.83
C GLY A 797 17.97 -0.50 19.92
N TYR A 798 17.89 -1.27 21.01
CA TYR A 798 18.90 -1.32 22.06
C TYR A 798 19.91 -2.45 21.77
N ASP A 799 21.18 -2.23 22.16
CA ASP A 799 22.28 -3.16 21.91
C ASP A 799 22.19 -4.48 22.73
N GLY A 800 21.18 -4.60 23.59
CA GLY A 800 20.91 -5.78 24.41
C GLY A 800 20.05 -5.46 25.63
N ARG A 801 19.63 -6.53 26.38
CA ARG A 801 18.76 -6.37 27.56
C ARG A 801 19.34 -5.47 28.65
N ALA A 802 20.64 -5.51 28.87
CA ALA A 802 21.28 -4.65 29.87
C ALA A 802 21.18 -3.17 29.49
N HIS A 803 21.47 -2.83 28.22
CA HIS A 803 21.30 -1.48 27.69
C HIS A 803 19.85 -1.04 27.72
N GLN A 804 18.92 -1.87 27.29
CA GLN A 804 17.47 -1.61 27.35
C GLN A 804 17.01 -1.28 28.78
N ASN A 805 17.38 -2.13 29.76
CA ASN A 805 16.99 -1.95 31.15
C ASN A 805 17.59 -0.66 31.74
N ALA A 806 18.85 -0.34 31.43
CA ALA A 806 19.50 0.89 31.87
C ALA A 806 18.79 2.12 31.31
N ARG A 807 18.45 2.11 30.02
CA ARG A 807 17.71 3.21 29.38
C ARG A 807 16.28 3.32 29.90
N LYS A 808 15.59 2.20 30.15
CA LYS A 808 14.26 2.19 30.76
C LYS A 808 14.28 2.81 32.15
N LYS A 809 15.26 2.45 32.95
CA LYS A 809 15.45 3.03 34.30
C LYS A 809 15.71 4.55 34.20
N LYS A 810 16.61 4.97 33.32
CA LYS A 810 16.91 6.41 33.10
C LYS A 810 15.68 7.20 32.64
N GLY A 811 14.86 6.63 31.77
CA GLY A 811 13.62 7.27 31.34
C GLY A 811 12.60 7.43 32.46
N TRP A 812 12.55 6.48 33.39
CA TRP A 812 11.74 6.61 34.60
C TRP A 812 12.24 7.73 35.49
N GLU A 813 13.54 7.82 35.76
CA GLU A 813 14.14 8.89 36.54
C GLU A 813 13.83 10.28 35.97
N ILE A 814 13.87 10.42 34.64
CA ILE A 814 13.50 11.64 33.92
C ILE A 814 12.01 11.98 34.12
N LEU A 815 11.12 11.03 34.02
CA LEU A 815 9.69 11.26 34.21
C LEU A 815 9.31 11.55 35.66
N GLU A 816 9.98 10.94 36.61
CA GLU A 816 9.83 11.22 38.04
C GLU A 816 10.24 12.66 38.36
N GLN A 817 11.40 13.11 37.89
CA GLN A 817 11.87 14.50 38.04
C GLN A 817 10.89 15.47 37.34
N PHE A 818 10.45 15.15 36.13
CA PHE A 818 9.45 15.93 35.39
C PHE A 818 8.14 16.07 36.17
N PHE A 819 7.66 14.97 36.80
CA PHE A 819 6.46 15.01 37.62
C PHE A 819 6.61 15.92 38.83
N GLU A 820 7.74 15.85 39.57
CA GLU A 820 8.03 16.68 40.73
C GLU A 820 8.07 18.17 40.37
N SER A 821 8.71 18.51 39.24
CA SER A 821 8.88 19.90 38.80
C SER A 821 7.60 20.53 38.28
N ASN A 822 6.62 19.74 37.81
CA ASN A 822 5.41 20.24 37.16
C ASN A 822 4.11 20.02 37.96
N SER A 823 4.15 19.36 39.12
CA SER A 823 2.96 18.85 39.81
C SER A 823 2.14 19.90 40.60
N ALA A 824 2.60 21.13 40.75
CA ALA A 824 1.89 22.08 41.61
C ALA A 824 1.92 23.54 41.08
N PRO A 825 0.88 24.04 40.43
CA PRO A 825 -0.29 23.35 39.87
C PRO A 825 -0.02 22.82 38.45
N TRP A 826 -0.66 21.76 38.10
CA TRP A 826 -0.64 21.25 36.69
C TRP A 826 -1.22 22.27 35.72
N VAL A 827 -0.49 22.55 34.65
CA VAL A 827 -0.98 23.33 33.54
C VAL A 827 -1.76 22.42 32.59
N ILE A 828 -3.08 22.64 32.43
CA ILE A 828 -3.91 21.90 31.52
C ILE A 828 -3.65 22.39 30.10
N PRO A 829 -3.17 21.53 29.19
CA PRO A 829 -2.85 21.96 27.83
C PRO A 829 -4.11 22.26 27.02
N LYS A 830 -4.04 23.28 26.18
CA LYS A 830 -5.05 23.59 25.19
C LYS A 830 -5.15 22.48 24.15
N ALA A 831 -4.02 22.00 23.67
CA ALA A 831 -3.94 20.91 22.71
C ALA A 831 -2.66 20.07 22.92
N LEU A 832 -2.75 18.79 22.57
CA LEU A 832 -1.67 17.83 22.58
C LEU A 832 -1.57 17.18 21.20
N GLU A 833 -0.36 16.86 20.74
CA GLU A 833 -0.09 16.18 19.47
C GLU A 833 -0.92 16.77 18.31
N LYS A 834 -1.02 18.12 18.29
CA LYS A 834 -1.93 18.82 17.38
C LYS A 834 -1.39 18.75 15.94
N PRO A 835 -2.04 17.99 15.02
CA PRO A 835 -1.57 17.86 13.65
C PRO A 835 -1.79 19.14 12.85
N PHE A 836 -0.86 19.48 11.95
CA PHE A 836 -1.01 20.62 11.06
C PHE A 836 -0.54 20.30 9.64
N THR A 837 -1.10 21.03 8.68
CA THR A 837 -0.68 21.07 7.28
C THR A 837 -0.58 22.53 6.85
N LEU A 838 0.66 23.01 6.68
CA LEU A 838 0.99 24.37 6.25
C LEU A 838 1.28 24.38 4.77
N LYS A 839 0.70 25.33 4.03
CA LYS A 839 0.95 25.51 2.60
C LYS A 839 1.64 26.83 2.37
N THR A 840 2.69 26.85 1.56
CA THR A 840 3.31 28.09 1.12
C THR A 840 2.67 28.58 -0.18
N GLU A 841 2.88 29.86 -0.51
CA GLU A 841 2.37 30.48 -1.73
C GLU A 841 2.88 29.80 -3.01
N LYS A 842 4.06 29.15 -2.94
CA LYS A 842 4.69 28.42 -4.06
C LYS A 842 4.27 26.95 -4.14
N GLY A 843 3.30 26.52 -3.33
CA GLY A 843 2.73 25.17 -3.37
C GLY A 843 3.50 24.10 -2.59
N LEU A 844 4.47 24.50 -1.74
CA LEU A 844 5.10 23.59 -0.80
C LEU A 844 4.10 23.23 0.31
N VAL A 845 3.99 21.95 0.64
CA VAL A 845 3.15 21.45 1.74
C VAL A 845 4.05 20.93 2.86
N ILE A 846 3.90 21.49 4.07
CA ILE A 846 4.64 21.07 5.27
C ILE A 846 3.64 20.50 6.27
N SER A 847 3.86 19.27 6.67
CA SER A 847 3.01 18.60 7.68
C SER A 847 3.81 18.21 8.91
N GLY A 848 3.14 18.23 10.06
CA GLY A 848 3.75 17.88 11.34
C GLY A 848 2.73 17.83 12.46
N ARG A 849 3.23 17.64 13.67
CA ARG A 849 2.45 17.69 14.91
C ARG A 849 3.15 18.56 15.92
N ILE A 850 2.38 19.30 16.71
CA ILE A 850 2.87 20.13 17.81
C ILE A 850 2.63 19.35 19.10
N ASP A 851 3.69 19.06 19.84
CA ASP A 851 3.62 18.20 21.03
C ASP A 851 2.62 18.74 22.05
N ARG A 852 2.76 20.04 22.43
CA ARG A 852 1.90 20.67 23.44
C ARG A 852 1.67 22.14 23.16
N ILE A 853 0.43 22.58 23.34
CA ILE A 853 0.04 23.99 23.29
C ILE A 853 -0.68 24.35 24.60
N ASP A 854 -0.22 25.37 25.31
CA ASP A 854 -0.80 25.84 26.54
C ASP A 854 -1.46 27.22 26.36
N ASN A 855 -2.54 27.48 27.13
CA ASN A 855 -3.12 28.82 27.20
C ASN A 855 -2.31 29.72 28.14
N ARG A 856 -2.19 30.99 27.76
CA ARG A 856 -1.69 32.05 28.66
C ARG A 856 -2.84 32.95 29.13
N SER A 857 -2.65 33.61 30.24
CA SER A 857 -3.65 34.47 30.88
C SER A 857 -4.06 35.68 30.04
N ASP A 858 -3.22 36.10 29.10
CA ASP A 858 -3.43 37.22 28.18
C ASP A 858 -4.15 36.79 26.87
N GLY A 859 -4.60 35.54 26.77
CA GLY A 859 -5.27 34.98 25.59
C GLY A 859 -4.33 34.51 24.47
N THR A 860 -3.02 34.61 24.68
CA THR A 860 -2.01 34.04 23.80
C THR A 860 -1.78 32.54 24.10
N VAL A 861 -0.91 31.90 23.32
CA VAL A 861 -0.51 30.52 23.56
C VAL A 861 1.00 30.38 23.65
N ALA A 862 1.43 29.42 24.49
CA ALA A 862 2.79 28.91 24.50
C ALA A 862 2.84 27.54 23.79
N VAL A 863 3.86 27.36 22.98
CA VAL A 863 4.13 26.08 22.29
C VAL A 863 5.33 25.42 22.95
N ILE A 864 5.19 24.17 23.32
CA ILE A 864 6.23 23.39 23.98
C ILE A 864 6.52 22.13 23.17
N ASP A 865 7.80 21.91 22.87
CA ASP A 865 8.30 20.71 22.22
C ASP A 865 9.26 19.99 23.16
N TYR A 866 9.05 18.72 23.40
CA TYR A 866 9.85 17.93 24.31
C TYR A 866 11.09 17.36 23.63
N LYS A 867 12.22 17.43 24.33
CA LYS A 867 13.51 16.89 23.85
C LYS A 867 14.12 15.95 24.89
N THR A 868 14.42 14.73 24.46
CA THR A 868 15.15 13.74 25.28
C THR A 868 16.65 13.73 24.99
N GLY A 869 17.14 14.72 24.24
CA GLY A 869 18.57 14.89 23.94
C GLY A 869 19.26 15.90 24.85
N ARG A 870 20.55 16.12 24.58
CA ARG A 870 21.37 17.08 25.36
C ARG A 870 20.86 18.50 25.21
N LEU A 871 20.94 19.25 26.32
CA LEU A 871 20.66 20.68 26.39
C LEU A 871 21.46 21.47 25.34
N LYS A 872 20.78 22.38 24.65
CA LYS A 872 21.36 23.34 23.70
C LYS A 872 21.37 24.73 24.29
N ASP A 873 22.13 25.62 23.70
CA ASP A 873 22.19 27.02 24.13
C ASP A 873 21.02 27.85 23.59
N GLN A 874 20.82 29.06 24.16
CA GLN A 874 19.77 29.99 23.76
C GLN A 874 19.86 30.34 22.26
N LYS A 875 21.07 30.50 21.71
CA LYS A 875 21.30 30.86 20.32
C LYS A 875 20.77 29.77 19.38
N TYR A 876 20.93 28.48 19.70
CA TYR A 876 20.38 27.39 18.95
C TYR A 876 18.87 27.45 18.94
N VAL A 877 18.22 27.66 20.08
CA VAL A 877 16.75 27.72 20.22
C VAL A 877 16.16 28.93 19.48
N ASP A 878 16.88 30.06 19.51
CA ASP A 878 16.47 31.27 18.78
C ASP A 878 16.48 31.09 17.27
N GLN A 879 17.21 30.11 16.73
CA GLN A 879 17.33 29.80 15.31
C GLN A 879 16.61 28.49 14.92
N ASP A 880 15.95 27.84 15.88
CA ASP A 880 15.32 26.55 15.63
C ASP A 880 14.17 26.64 14.60
N LEU A 881 14.33 25.94 13.49
CA LEU A 881 13.37 25.93 12.37
C LEU A 881 12.07 25.21 12.74
N GLN A 882 12.13 24.17 13.57
CA GLN A 882 10.94 23.43 14.01
C GLN A 882 9.98 24.34 14.79
N LEU A 883 10.51 25.11 15.73
CA LEU A 883 9.72 26.09 16.48
C LEU A 883 9.14 27.20 15.60
N SER A 884 9.88 27.63 14.57
CA SER A 884 9.39 28.62 13.61
C SER A 884 8.24 28.07 12.76
N ILE A 885 8.33 26.81 12.34
CA ILE A 885 7.25 26.10 11.63
C ILE A 885 6.01 25.94 12.54
N TYR A 886 6.21 25.63 13.80
CA TYR A 886 5.12 25.53 14.80
C TYR A 886 4.42 26.86 15.02
N ALA A 887 5.17 27.96 15.11
CA ALA A 887 4.60 29.32 15.22
C ALA A 887 3.75 29.65 14.00
N LEU A 888 4.26 29.40 12.78
CA LEU A 888 3.50 29.57 11.53
C LEU A 888 2.22 28.74 11.52
N ALA A 889 2.29 27.47 11.94
CA ALA A 889 1.13 26.61 12.02
C ALA A 889 0.07 27.13 13.00
N CYS A 890 0.50 27.58 14.18
CA CYS A 890 -0.39 28.18 15.18
C CYS A 890 -1.09 29.44 14.66
N GLU A 891 -0.35 30.35 14.02
CA GLU A 891 -0.90 31.62 13.56
C GLU A 891 -1.78 31.44 12.30
N GLU A 892 -1.33 30.66 11.33
CA GLU A 892 -2.01 30.56 10.04
C GLU A 892 -3.17 29.57 10.04
N ILE A 893 -3.02 28.45 10.73
CA ILE A 893 -4.04 27.39 10.75
C ILE A 893 -5.01 27.60 11.89
N TYR A 894 -4.47 27.70 13.12
CA TYR A 894 -5.31 27.69 14.31
C TYR A 894 -5.73 29.10 14.75
N LYS A 895 -5.18 30.15 14.12
CA LYS A 895 -5.42 31.55 14.47
C LYS A 895 -5.10 31.85 15.93
N TYR A 896 -4.09 31.15 16.46
CA TYR A 896 -3.58 31.39 17.81
C TYR A 896 -2.46 32.42 17.73
N LYS A 897 -2.49 33.39 18.62
CA LYS A 897 -1.37 34.31 18.79
C LYS A 897 -0.33 33.66 19.70
N VAL A 898 0.84 33.35 19.16
CA VAL A 898 1.93 32.71 19.89
C VAL A 898 2.73 33.75 20.64
N SER A 899 2.85 33.61 21.96
CA SER A 899 3.71 34.49 22.82
C SER A 899 5.04 33.81 23.15
N GLU A 900 5.07 32.50 23.21
CA GLU A 900 6.25 31.73 23.62
C GLU A 900 6.42 30.45 22.82
N LEU A 901 7.66 30.12 22.49
CA LEU A 901 8.08 28.88 21.82
C LEU A 901 9.19 28.28 22.70
N SER A 902 9.01 27.08 23.17
CA SER A 902 9.93 26.48 24.13
C SER A 902 10.37 25.08 23.73
N LEU A 903 11.66 24.81 23.90
CA LEU A 903 12.19 23.44 23.92
C LEU A 903 12.35 23.05 25.40
N TYR A 904 11.68 21.95 25.79
CA TYR A 904 11.79 21.39 27.12
C TYR A 904 12.73 20.18 27.08
N TYR A 905 13.93 20.34 27.61
CA TYR A 905 14.96 19.32 27.71
C TYR A 905 14.71 18.45 28.93
N LEU A 906 14.03 17.32 28.70
CA LEU A 906 13.57 16.45 29.81
C LEU A 906 14.71 15.81 30.61
N GLU A 907 15.90 15.58 30.02
CA GLU A 907 17.02 14.95 30.70
C GLU A 907 17.69 15.89 31.73
N SER A 908 17.66 17.19 31.49
CA SER A 908 18.17 18.24 32.40
C SER A 908 17.08 18.97 33.16
N ASP A 909 15.82 18.73 32.84
CA ASP A 909 14.63 19.43 33.35
C ASP A 909 14.70 20.95 33.13
N GLU A 910 15.22 21.38 32.00
CA GLU A 910 15.37 22.77 31.62
C GLU A 910 14.51 23.17 30.44
N ILE A 911 13.88 24.36 30.54
CA ILE A 911 13.07 24.95 29.48
C ILE A 911 13.80 26.16 28.92
N ILE A 912 14.06 26.16 27.60
CA ILE A 912 14.60 27.34 26.93
C ILE A 912 13.51 27.90 26.02
N THR A 913 13.18 29.17 26.24
CA THR A 913 12.09 29.88 25.58
C THR A 913 12.61 30.91 24.59
N THR A 914 11.93 31.04 23.47
CA THR A 914 12.22 32.02 22.42
C THR A 914 10.92 32.62 21.87
N HIS A 915 11.03 33.63 21.02
CA HIS A 915 9.92 34.30 20.36
C HIS A 915 10.22 34.43 18.87
N ARG A 916 9.20 34.68 18.07
CA ARG A 916 9.36 34.96 16.63
C ARG A 916 8.65 36.26 16.29
N SER A 917 9.37 37.18 15.64
CA SER A 917 8.74 38.38 15.07
C SER A 917 8.01 38.01 13.75
N PRO A 918 7.05 38.85 13.33
CA PRO A 918 6.41 38.66 12.03
C PRO A 918 7.39 38.64 10.85
N GLU A 919 8.48 39.43 10.94
CA GLU A 919 9.53 39.43 9.92
C GLU A 919 10.30 38.11 9.89
N GLN A 920 10.61 37.54 11.06
CA GLN A 920 11.25 36.23 11.16
C GLN A 920 10.37 35.13 10.60
N LEU A 921 9.06 35.18 10.86
CA LEU A 921 8.13 34.19 10.33
C LEU A 921 7.99 34.30 8.78
N LYS A 922 8.02 35.53 8.26
CA LYS A 922 8.04 35.74 6.81
C LYS A 922 9.35 35.20 6.20
N GLN A 923 10.49 35.48 6.81
CA GLN A 923 11.77 34.95 6.36
C GLN A 923 11.78 33.42 6.38
N THR A 924 11.22 32.81 7.44
CA THR A 924 11.09 31.33 7.51
C THR A 924 10.33 30.74 6.33
N LYS A 925 9.27 31.39 5.85
CA LYS A 925 8.56 30.91 4.64
C LYS A 925 9.42 31.00 3.37
N GLU A 926 10.15 32.07 3.23
CA GLU A 926 11.08 32.26 2.09
C GLU A 926 12.21 31.19 2.13
N ASP A 927 12.74 30.92 3.31
CA ASP A 927 13.76 29.89 3.53
C ASP A 927 13.22 28.48 3.21
N LEU A 928 12.00 28.16 3.66
CA LEU A 928 11.34 26.87 3.36
C LEU A 928 11.12 26.67 1.86
N ASP A 929 10.69 27.69 1.14
CA ASP A 929 10.55 27.67 -0.31
C ASP A 929 11.92 27.51 -1.03
N SER A 930 12.95 28.13 -0.52
CA SER A 930 14.34 28.00 -1.01
C SER A 930 14.87 26.57 -0.82
N ILE A 931 14.66 26.01 0.40
CA ILE A 931 15.03 24.62 0.70
C ILE A 931 14.32 23.66 -0.24
N ALA A 932 13.02 23.86 -0.48
CA ALA A 932 12.25 23.02 -1.40
C ALA A 932 12.82 23.08 -2.84
N GLN A 933 13.20 24.27 -3.33
CA GLN A 933 13.84 24.41 -4.63
C GLN A 933 15.21 23.72 -4.65
N THR A 934 15.98 23.83 -3.57
CA THR A 934 17.29 23.17 -3.46
C THR A 934 17.14 21.65 -3.48
N ILE A 935 16.16 21.08 -2.78
CA ILE A 935 15.84 19.63 -2.82
C ILE A 935 15.47 19.19 -4.24
N GLN A 936 14.65 19.97 -4.94
CA GLN A 936 14.22 19.67 -6.30
C GLN A 936 15.35 19.71 -7.33
N SER A 937 16.33 20.59 -7.15
CA SER A 937 17.48 20.75 -8.07
C SER A 937 18.73 19.98 -7.64
N SER A 938 18.70 19.29 -6.49
CA SER A 938 19.87 18.63 -5.90
C SER A 938 20.31 17.41 -6.69
N ASN A 939 21.61 17.19 -6.80
CA ASN A 939 22.24 15.94 -7.21
C ASN A 939 22.44 14.95 -6.04
N PHE A 940 22.01 15.30 -4.83
CA PHE A 940 22.09 14.51 -3.61
C PHE A 940 23.49 14.02 -3.26
N GLY A 941 24.50 14.84 -3.43
CA GLY A 941 25.87 14.53 -3.03
C GLY A 941 26.01 14.29 -1.51
N ALA A 942 26.96 13.45 -1.10
CA ALA A 942 27.26 13.24 0.32
C ALA A 942 27.93 14.47 0.93
N THR A 943 27.61 14.75 2.21
CA THR A 943 28.30 15.72 3.07
C THR A 943 29.05 14.98 4.21
N PRO A 944 30.14 14.26 3.90
CA PRO A 944 30.78 13.38 4.86
C PRO A 944 31.49 14.20 5.96
N SER A 945 31.30 13.80 7.21
CA SER A 945 32.10 14.24 8.34
C SER A 945 32.10 13.14 9.41
N PRO A 946 33.14 13.04 10.26
CA PRO A 946 33.15 12.04 11.35
C PRO A 946 31.92 12.16 12.26
N HIS A 947 31.45 13.39 12.52
CA HIS A 947 30.29 13.62 13.37
C HIS A 947 28.98 13.15 12.70
N ILE A 948 28.75 13.51 11.42
CA ILE A 948 27.55 13.12 10.70
C ILE A 948 27.54 11.61 10.40
N CYS A 949 28.67 11.08 9.93
CA CYS A 949 28.79 9.69 9.53
C CYS A 949 28.78 8.71 10.70
N GLY A 950 29.31 9.12 11.86
CA GLY A 950 29.34 8.30 13.07
C GLY A 950 27.94 7.86 13.54
N TYR A 951 26.93 8.71 13.33
CA TYR A 951 25.53 8.44 13.70
C TYR A 951 24.60 8.19 12.49
N CYS A 952 25.17 7.97 11.30
CA CYS A 952 24.39 7.76 10.10
C CYS A 952 23.97 6.29 9.96
N ASP A 953 22.65 6.04 9.93
CA ASP A 953 22.11 4.69 9.76
C ASP A 953 22.50 4.06 8.42
N TYR A 954 22.80 4.89 7.40
CA TYR A 954 23.22 4.45 6.07
C TYR A 954 24.74 4.45 5.87
N LYS A 955 25.53 4.59 6.97
CA LYS A 955 27.01 4.53 6.85
C LYS A 955 27.51 3.25 6.18
N LEU A 956 26.76 2.16 6.36
CA LEU A 956 27.04 0.87 5.74
C LEU A 956 26.75 0.83 4.22
N LEU A 957 25.96 1.75 3.69
CA LEU A 957 25.62 1.84 2.28
C LEU A 957 26.33 2.99 1.56
N CYS A 958 26.97 3.87 2.31
CA CYS A 958 27.60 5.07 1.77
C CYS A 958 29.10 4.84 1.54
N ASP A 959 29.54 4.94 0.29
CA ASP A 959 30.95 4.84 -0.12
C ASP A 959 31.83 6.00 0.40
N LYS A 960 31.19 7.11 0.80
CA LYS A 960 31.87 8.33 1.30
C LYS A 960 31.74 8.52 2.81
N ALA A 961 31.23 7.53 3.54
CA ALA A 961 31.12 7.60 4.99
C ALA A 961 32.50 7.69 5.63
N MET A 962 32.70 8.67 6.50
CA MET A 962 33.89 8.78 7.33
C MET A 962 33.73 7.93 8.59
N ALA A 963 34.81 7.22 8.94
CA ALA A 963 34.83 6.37 10.14
C ALA A 963 34.84 7.19 11.43
#